data_f7bf91cb7858d079683b4b2d018ed0a9
#
_entry.id   f7bf91cb7858d079683b4b2d018ed0a9
#
_cell.length_a   1.000
_cell.length_b   1.000
_cell.length_c   1.000
_cell.angle_alpha   90.00
_cell.angle_beta   90.00
_cell.angle_gamma   90.00
#
_symmetry.space_group_name_H-M   'P 1'
#
loop_
_entity.id
_entity.type
_entity.pdbx_description
1 polymer ?
#
loop_
_entity_poly.entity_id
_entity_poly.type
_entity_poly.pdbx_seq_one_letter_code
_entity_poly.pdbx_strand_id
1 'polypeptide(L)'
;MGVTSVLSLLSGVALFLYGMSVMGDSLKKVAGNKLELILYKLTSNPLKGILLGTAVTAVIQSSSATTVMVVGFVNSGMMKVSQSIGIIMGANIGTSVTGWILCLSYIDGSSGIAQILSTATISAVVAIIGIIFRMVMKKDSYRHLGEIMLGFAILMFGMQTMSSAVAPLKENETFRHMLTMFTNPVAGILVGILFTAVLQSASAAVGILQALSVTGGISFAVALPIIMGIGVGAACPVLMSAIGTNKNGKRTALIYLLNDLFGMLFWSIVFYTLNAIFHFKFMSIVMTPMYVALMNTVFRAATIVVLSPFIKYIERLVFILIKDSEEELEEQKDFDLLEERFLNYPSIAIAQSHTAMNGMARKAKKNLSRSVSLLKKYSDDKYQKIESKEVLIDKYEDKLGTYLMQLTGKELSDEQTKQVSKFLHTISDFERIGDHAVNVSNTARELYEKKIVFSDEARYELNVLIAAMKEIVSNTVQAFSHDDLQLAAKIEPLRELIGMLCDELKMRHVDRLQSGKCGISQGFAFNDLLTNIERVSDHCSNVAVAMIELESRDFDTHEYLKSVREMRNVEYKRYFEEYEQKYSIDDFEAWSARQQEKEKLRALLEEQQLQQGKKMKKAEVVETVAPEVVDPLEDPLEDTEEN
;
A
#
# COMPACT_ATOMS: atom_id res chain seq x y z
N MET A 1 11.04 -17.01 44.74
CA MET A 1 11.05 -18.13 43.78
C MET A 1 12.43 -18.73 43.68
N GLY A 2 12.55 -20.07 43.79
CA GLY A 2 13.80 -20.75 43.45
C GLY A 2 14.03 -20.73 41.93
N VAL A 3 15.27 -20.91 41.50
CA VAL A 3 15.62 -20.96 40.06
C VAL A 3 14.75 -21.99 39.29
N THR A 4 14.48 -23.12 39.93
CA THR A 4 13.63 -24.21 39.37
C THR A 4 12.19 -23.76 39.09
N SER A 5 11.58 -22.96 39.97
CA SER A 5 10.23 -22.46 39.76
C SER A 5 10.15 -21.44 38.63
N VAL A 6 11.20 -20.59 38.49
CA VAL A 6 11.30 -19.66 37.35
C VAL A 6 11.47 -20.42 36.04
N LEU A 7 12.34 -21.43 35.99
CA LEU A 7 12.52 -22.27 34.81
C LEU A 7 11.25 -23.04 34.46
N SER A 8 10.52 -23.58 35.45
CA SER A 8 9.23 -24.25 35.21
C SER A 8 8.18 -23.28 34.66
N LEU A 9 8.14 -22.03 35.16
CA LEU A 9 7.23 -21.02 34.66
C LEU A 9 7.56 -20.70 33.18
N LEU A 10 8.83 -20.42 32.88
CA LEU A 10 9.27 -20.12 31.51
C LEU A 10 9.04 -21.31 30.55
N SER A 11 9.27 -22.54 31.01
CA SER A 11 8.97 -23.75 30.26
C SER A 11 7.47 -23.89 29.98
N GLY A 12 6.63 -23.63 31.00
CA GLY A 12 5.18 -23.61 30.83
C GLY A 12 4.71 -22.56 29.83
N VAL A 13 5.29 -21.35 29.88
CA VAL A 13 5.03 -20.29 28.89
C VAL A 13 5.45 -20.72 27.47
N ALA A 14 6.62 -21.33 27.34
CA ALA A 14 7.11 -21.80 26.03
C ALA A 14 6.19 -22.89 25.43
N LEU A 15 5.80 -23.88 26.21
CA LEU A 15 4.85 -24.92 25.80
C LEU A 15 3.49 -24.34 25.44
N PHE A 16 2.99 -23.42 26.24
CA PHE A 16 1.72 -22.72 26.01
C PHE A 16 1.74 -21.97 24.67
N LEU A 17 2.77 -21.14 24.42
CA LEU A 17 2.93 -20.38 23.19
C LEU A 17 3.09 -21.30 21.98
N TYR A 18 3.86 -22.36 22.11
CA TYR A 18 4.05 -23.35 21.05
C TYR A 18 2.76 -24.09 20.71
N GLY A 19 2.03 -24.58 21.74
CA GLY A 19 0.74 -25.23 21.56
C GLY A 19 -0.29 -24.31 20.87
N MET A 20 -0.33 -23.05 21.28
CA MET A 20 -1.19 -22.03 20.66
C MET A 20 -0.82 -21.77 19.20
N SER A 21 0.48 -21.69 18.87
CA SER A 21 0.96 -21.51 17.49
C SER A 21 0.57 -22.71 16.62
N VAL A 22 0.87 -23.94 17.05
CA VAL A 22 0.52 -25.18 16.31
C VAL A 22 -0.97 -25.28 16.06
N MET A 23 -1.78 -25.04 17.10
CA MET A 23 -3.25 -25.06 16.99
C MET A 23 -3.75 -23.99 16.02
N GLY A 24 -3.27 -22.74 16.14
CA GLY A 24 -3.70 -21.61 15.30
C GLY A 24 -3.30 -21.79 13.84
N ASP A 25 -2.08 -22.24 13.56
CA ASP A 25 -1.60 -22.45 12.18
C ASP A 25 -2.33 -23.62 11.49
N SER A 26 -2.67 -24.66 12.24
CA SER A 26 -3.43 -25.78 11.70
C SER A 26 -4.91 -25.43 11.51
N LEU A 27 -5.49 -24.60 12.37
CA LEU A 27 -6.83 -24.04 12.18
C LEU A 27 -6.90 -23.17 10.90
N LYS A 28 -5.87 -22.35 10.64
CA LYS A 28 -5.76 -21.57 9.38
C LYS A 28 -5.73 -22.51 8.16
N LYS A 29 -4.95 -23.58 8.21
CA LYS A 29 -4.86 -24.56 7.12
C LYS A 29 -6.19 -25.28 6.85
N VAL A 30 -6.92 -25.66 7.90
CA VAL A 30 -8.25 -26.30 7.77
C VAL A 30 -9.30 -25.32 7.24
N ALA A 31 -9.26 -24.08 7.72
CA ALA A 31 -10.18 -23.03 7.28
C ALA A 31 -9.91 -22.61 5.81
N GLY A 32 -8.65 -22.66 5.38
CA GLY A 32 -8.21 -22.47 4.01
C GLY A 32 -8.62 -21.15 3.37
N ASN A 33 -8.51 -21.08 2.05
CA ASN A 33 -8.87 -19.90 1.24
C ASN A 33 -10.36 -19.50 1.33
N LYS A 34 -11.20 -20.36 1.95
CA LYS A 34 -12.62 -20.05 2.15
C LYS A 34 -12.83 -18.88 3.11
N LEU A 35 -11.99 -18.75 4.15
CA LEU A 35 -12.05 -17.62 5.07
C LEU A 35 -11.69 -16.29 4.41
N GLU A 36 -10.67 -16.30 3.55
CA GLU A 36 -10.27 -15.11 2.76
C GLU A 36 -11.39 -14.67 1.82
N LEU A 37 -12.00 -15.64 1.12
CA LEU A 37 -13.10 -15.37 0.20
C LEU A 37 -14.36 -14.86 0.94
N ILE A 38 -14.64 -15.37 2.14
CA ILE A 38 -15.76 -14.94 3.00
C ILE A 38 -15.52 -13.50 3.49
N LEU A 39 -14.29 -13.19 3.94
CA LEU A 39 -13.90 -11.83 4.34
C LEU A 39 -14.10 -10.84 3.20
N TYR A 40 -13.72 -11.21 1.99
CA TYR A 40 -13.88 -10.37 0.81
C TYR A 40 -15.35 -10.09 0.44
N LYS A 41 -16.22 -11.14 0.47
CA LYS A 41 -17.61 -11.04 -0.03
C LYS A 41 -18.63 -10.40 0.94
N LEU A 42 -18.41 -10.45 2.25
CA LEU A 42 -19.45 -10.13 3.26
C LEU A 42 -19.30 -8.77 3.96
N THR A 43 -18.41 -7.90 3.51
CA THR A 43 -18.01 -6.67 4.22
C THR A 43 -18.82 -5.41 3.92
N SER A 44 -19.98 -5.53 3.27
CA SER A 44 -20.81 -4.37 2.86
C SER A 44 -21.49 -3.60 4.00
N ASN A 45 -21.55 -4.18 5.22
CA ASN A 45 -22.18 -3.58 6.39
C ASN A 45 -21.26 -3.71 7.62
N PRO A 46 -21.01 -2.64 8.41
CA PRO A 46 -20.16 -2.69 9.59
C PRO A 46 -20.56 -3.76 10.61
N LEU A 47 -21.85 -3.98 10.86
CA LEU A 47 -22.34 -5.01 11.77
C LEU A 47 -22.00 -6.42 11.27
N LYS A 48 -22.17 -6.68 9.97
CA LYS A 48 -21.73 -7.95 9.37
C LYS A 48 -20.21 -8.11 9.46
N GLY A 49 -19.46 -7.02 9.30
CA GLY A 49 -18.02 -6.99 9.51
C GLY A 49 -17.62 -7.38 10.93
N ILE A 50 -18.31 -6.86 11.96
CA ILE A 50 -18.07 -7.21 13.37
C ILE A 50 -18.32 -8.71 13.61
N LEU A 51 -19.46 -9.23 13.18
CA LEU A 51 -19.79 -10.66 13.33
C LEU A 51 -18.76 -11.55 12.62
N LEU A 52 -18.39 -11.16 11.40
CA LEU A 52 -17.42 -11.88 10.58
C LEU A 52 -16.02 -11.85 11.22
N GLY A 53 -15.54 -10.69 11.64
CA GLY A 53 -14.25 -10.54 12.33
C GLY A 53 -14.21 -11.35 13.63
N THR A 54 -15.31 -11.38 14.38
CA THR A 54 -15.46 -12.22 15.60
C THR A 54 -15.34 -13.71 15.26
N ALA A 55 -16.08 -14.18 14.26
CA ALA A 55 -16.08 -15.58 13.86
C ALA A 55 -14.70 -16.02 13.32
N VAL A 56 -14.12 -15.23 12.42
CA VAL A 56 -12.80 -15.51 11.83
C VAL A 56 -11.72 -15.56 12.91
N THR A 57 -11.71 -14.58 13.81
CA THR A 57 -10.70 -14.54 14.89
C THR A 57 -10.93 -15.65 15.92
N ALA A 58 -12.16 -16.00 16.24
CA ALA A 58 -12.46 -17.15 17.10
C ALA A 58 -11.94 -18.47 16.50
N VAL A 59 -12.00 -18.62 15.17
CA VAL A 59 -11.45 -19.79 14.46
C VAL A 59 -9.93 -19.71 14.38
N ILE A 60 -9.37 -18.59 13.91
CA ILE A 60 -7.91 -18.41 13.73
C ILE A 60 -7.17 -18.33 15.07
N GLN A 61 -7.86 -17.97 16.16
CA GLN A 61 -7.33 -17.77 17.53
C GLN A 61 -6.28 -16.63 17.61
N SER A 62 -6.30 -15.71 16.63
CA SER A 62 -5.34 -14.59 16.55
C SER A 62 -5.97 -13.36 15.92
N SER A 63 -6.25 -12.33 16.72
CA SER A 63 -6.72 -11.03 16.22
C SER A 63 -5.67 -10.30 15.40
N SER A 64 -4.40 -10.39 15.79
CA SER A 64 -3.30 -9.80 15.05
C SER A 64 -3.19 -10.41 13.65
N ALA A 65 -3.25 -11.75 13.52
CA ALA A 65 -3.22 -12.42 12.22
C ALA A 65 -4.42 -12.04 11.35
N THR A 66 -5.64 -12.01 11.92
CA THR A 66 -6.84 -11.55 11.20
C THR A 66 -6.68 -10.10 10.72
N THR A 67 -6.17 -9.22 11.57
CA THR A 67 -5.99 -7.80 11.21
C THR A 67 -4.89 -7.60 10.19
N VAL A 68 -3.76 -8.33 10.28
CA VAL A 68 -2.67 -8.29 9.27
C VAL A 68 -3.20 -8.73 7.89
N MET A 69 -4.04 -9.76 7.84
CA MET A 69 -4.71 -10.18 6.60
C MET A 69 -5.59 -9.06 6.05
N VAL A 70 -6.37 -8.39 6.89
CA VAL A 70 -7.21 -7.24 6.50
C VAL A 70 -6.35 -6.06 6.03
N VAL A 71 -5.22 -5.77 6.68
CA VAL A 71 -4.23 -4.79 6.22
C VAL A 71 -3.74 -5.15 4.82
N GLY A 72 -3.44 -6.42 4.55
CA GLY A 72 -3.06 -6.92 3.23
C GLY A 72 -4.15 -6.70 2.18
N PHE A 73 -5.42 -7.01 2.47
CA PHE A 73 -6.55 -6.79 1.55
C PHE A 73 -6.79 -5.30 1.25
N VAL A 74 -6.62 -4.44 2.24
CA VAL A 74 -6.76 -2.99 2.04
C VAL A 74 -5.56 -2.45 1.26
N ASN A 75 -4.36 -2.94 1.54
CA ASN A 75 -3.14 -2.55 0.82
C ASN A 75 -3.17 -2.94 -0.67
N SER A 76 -3.75 -4.10 -1.01
CA SER A 76 -3.94 -4.56 -2.39
C SER A 76 -5.15 -3.94 -3.10
N GLY A 77 -5.92 -3.07 -2.42
CA GLY A 77 -7.13 -2.46 -2.96
C GLY A 77 -8.35 -3.40 -3.04
N MET A 78 -8.24 -4.65 -2.54
CA MET A 78 -9.34 -5.61 -2.50
C MET A 78 -10.43 -5.22 -1.49
N MET A 79 -10.10 -4.37 -0.50
CA MET A 79 -11.02 -3.93 0.55
C MET A 79 -10.84 -2.45 0.84
N LYS A 80 -11.94 -1.72 1.09
CA LYS A 80 -11.89 -0.32 1.51
C LYS A 80 -11.55 -0.21 3.01
N VAL A 81 -10.90 0.89 3.42
CA VAL A 81 -10.59 1.18 4.84
C VAL A 81 -11.87 1.16 5.70
N SER A 82 -12.98 1.72 5.20
CA SER A 82 -14.28 1.72 5.91
C SER A 82 -14.81 0.31 6.23
N GLN A 83 -14.58 -0.64 5.33
CA GLN A 83 -15.01 -2.03 5.53
C GLN A 83 -14.15 -2.76 6.58
N SER A 84 -12.86 -2.42 6.66
CA SER A 84 -11.93 -3.04 7.60
C SER A 84 -12.26 -2.75 9.07
N ILE A 85 -12.87 -1.57 9.37
CA ILE A 85 -13.15 -1.15 10.76
C ILE A 85 -14.02 -2.17 11.49
N GLY A 86 -15.12 -2.59 10.86
CA GLY A 86 -16.01 -3.58 11.46
C GLY A 86 -15.32 -4.92 11.74
N ILE A 87 -14.50 -5.40 10.81
CA ILE A 87 -13.76 -6.65 10.96
C ILE A 87 -12.75 -6.55 12.11
N ILE A 88 -12.03 -5.44 12.20
CA ILE A 88 -11.05 -5.18 13.27
C ILE A 88 -11.73 -5.15 14.64
N MET A 89 -12.87 -4.45 14.76
CA MET A 89 -13.67 -4.44 15.97
C MET A 89 -14.13 -5.84 16.35
N GLY A 90 -14.62 -6.63 15.38
CA GLY A 90 -15.02 -8.01 15.59
C GLY A 90 -13.86 -8.91 16.02
N ALA A 91 -12.69 -8.73 15.41
CA ALA A 91 -11.48 -9.50 15.75
C ALA A 91 -11.11 -9.33 17.23
N ASN A 92 -11.32 -8.16 17.80
CA ASN A 92 -11.11 -7.90 19.22
C ASN A 92 -12.06 -8.71 20.13
N ILE A 93 -13.34 -8.88 19.76
CA ILE A 93 -14.25 -9.77 20.49
C ILE A 93 -13.81 -11.22 20.33
N GLY A 94 -13.46 -11.64 19.10
CA GLY A 94 -13.06 -13.02 18.80
C GLY A 94 -11.89 -13.51 19.65
N THR A 95 -10.97 -12.61 20.00
CA THR A 95 -9.84 -12.93 20.89
C THR A 95 -10.30 -13.39 22.28
N SER A 96 -11.45 -12.94 22.77
CA SER A 96 -11.94 -13.35 24.09
C SER A 96 -12.35 -14.82 24.16
N VAL A 97 -12.67 -15.44 23.01
CA VAL A 97 -13.00 -16.89 22.93
C VAL A 97 -11.82 -17.74 23.40
N THR A 98 -10.59 -17.31 23.09
CA THR A 98 -9.38 -18.00 23.59
C THR A 98 -9.34 -18.06 25.10
N GLY A 99 -9.67 -16.96 25.80
CA GLY A 99 -9.72 -16.95 27.25
C GLY A 99 -10.70 -17.99 27.84
N TRP A 100 -11.83 -18.23 27.18
CA TRP A 100 -12.78 -19.27 27.58
C TRP A 100 -12.26 -20.69 27.32
N ILE A 101 -11.59 -20.91 26.20
CA ILE A 101 -10.91 -22.18 25.90
C ILE A 101 -9.87 -22.48 26.98
N LEU A 102 -9.10 -21.47 27.40
CA LEU A 102 -8.12 -21.61 28.46
C LEU A 102 -8.72 -21.93 29.82
N CYS A 103 -9.96 -21.51 30.11
CA CYS A 103 -10.66 -21.87 31.33
C CYS A 103 -10.88 -23.38 31.47
N LEU A 104 -10.89 -24.14 30.38
CA LEU A 104 -10.95 -25.59 30.42
C LEU A 104 -9.74 -26.21 31.17
N SER A 105 -8.61 -25.50 31.24
CA SER A 105 -7.42 -25.92 31.99
C SER A 105 -7.61 -25.98 33.50
N TYR A 106 -8.68 -25.36 34.01
CA TYR A 106 -8.94 -25.20 35.44
C TYR A 106 -10.14 -26.00 35.94
N ILE A 107 -10.60 -26.97 35.16
CA ILE A 107 -11.68 -27.89 35.57
C ILE A 107 -11.04 -28.97 36.45
N ASP A 108 -11.20 -28.83 37.78
CA ASP A 108 -10.73 -29.79 38.75
C ASP A 108 -11.77 -30.89 38.94
N GLY A 109 -11.37 -32.13 38.67
CA GLY A 109 -12.18 -33.32 38.93
C GLY A 109 -11.86 -33.90 40.31
N SER A 110 -12.61 -33.54 41.33
CA SER A 110 -12.35 -34.03 42.70
C SER A 110 -12.97 -35.39 43.06
N SER A 111 -13.89 -35.96 42.26
CA SER A 111 -14.46 -37.30 42.53
C SER A 111 -15.22 -37.90 41.33
N GLY A 112 -15.07 -39.22 41.13
CA GLY A 112 -15.87 -40.04 40.24
C GLY A 112 -15.85 -39.61 38.75
N ILE A 113 -17.01 -39.32 38.18
CA ILE A 113 -17.19 -38.87 36.79
C ILE A 113 -16.46 -37.55 36.53
N ALA A 114 -16.30 -36.67 37.51
CA ALA A 114 -15.56 -35.40 37.37
C ALA A 114 -14.05 -35.62 37.15
N GLN A 115 -13.48 -36.75 37.62
CA GLN A 115 -12.07 -37.10 37.36
C GLN A 115 -11.82 -37.46 35.88
N ILE A 116 -12.82 -38.07 35.23
CA ILE A 116 -12.78 -38.36 33.78
C ILE A 116 -12.86 -37.08 32.97
N LEU A 117 -13.57 -36.09 33.50
CA LEU A 117 -13.70 -34.75 32.87
C LEU A 117 -12.59 -33.77 33.29
N SER A 118 -11.59 -34.24 34.06
CA SER A 118 -10.47 -33.39 34.42
C SER A 118 -9.65 -32.95 33.18
N THR A 119 -9.11 -31.76 33.21
CA THR A 119 -8.31 -31.22 32.13
C THR A 119 -7.13 -32.10 31.71
N ALA A 120 -6.49 -32.75 32.70
CA ALA A 120 -5.40 -33.69 32.46
C ALA A 120 -5.87 -34.90 31.62
N THR A 121 -7.01 -35.49 31.96
CA THR A 121 -7.58 -36.63 31.25
C THR A 121 -8.03 -36.22 29.84
N ILE A 122 -8.77 -35.13 29.71
CA ILE A 122 -9.21 -34.62 28.40
C ILE A 122 -8.03 -34.33 27.51
N SER A 123 -7.00 -33.63 28.01
CA SER A 123 -5.82 -33.30 27.24
C SER A 123 -5.04 -34.56 26.81
N ALA A 124 -4.94 -35.56 27.67
CA ALA A 124 -4.28 -36.81 27.32
C ALA A 124 -5.06 -37.58 26.23
N VAL A 125 -6.38 -37.69 26.35
CA VAL A 125 -7.22 -38.34 25.33
C VAL A 125 -7.14 -37.59 23.99
N VAL A 126 -7.25 -36.28 24.03
CA VAL A 126 -7.14 -35.43 22.84
C VAL A 126 -5.75 -35.56 22.19
N ALA A 127 -4.67 -35.66 22.99
CA ALA A 127 -3.33 -35.90 22.47
C ALA A 127 -3.18 -37.25 21.77
N ILE A 128 -3.72 -38.32 22.38
CA ILE A 128 -3.69 -39.68 21.80
C ILE A 128 -4.44 -39.72 20.47
N ILE A 129 -5.65 -39.17 20.42
CA ILE A 129 -6.45 -39.10 19.20
C ILE A 129 -5.72 -38.22 18.16
N GLY A 130 -5.17 -37.08 18.59
CA GLY A 130 -4.44 -36.15 17.75
C GLY A 130 -3.23 -36.79 17.07
N ILE A 131 -2.41 -37.56 17.80
CA ILE A 131 -1.23 -38.24 17.22
C ILE A 131 -1.66 -39.33 16.23
N ILE A 132 -2.74 -40.05 16.51
CA ILE A 132 -3.29 -41.08 15.61
C ILE A 132 -3.74 -40.37 14.30
N PHE A 133 -4.48 -39.29 14.38
CA PHE A 133 -4.94 -38.56 13.21
C PHE A 133 -3.77 -38.01 12.40
N ARG A 134 -2.75 -37.47 13.04
CA ARG A 134 -1.58 -36.92 12.37
C ARG A 134 -0.74 -38.00 11.67
N MET A 135 -0.54 -39.17 12.31
CA MET A 135 0.39 -40.21 11.80
C MET A 135 -0.32 -41.21 10.88
N VAL A 136 -1.57 -41.56 11.15
CA VAL A 136 -2.26 -42.66 10.45
C VAL A 136 -3.12 -42.20 9.30
N MET A 137 -3.73 -41.01 9.42
CA MET A 137 -4.64 -40.50 8.40
C MET A 137 -3.90 -39.96 7.17
N LYS A 138 -4.34 -40.37 5.97
CA LYS A 138 -3.73 -39.97 4.68
C LYS A 138 -4.25 -38.62 4.15
N LYS A 139 -5.49 -38.20 4.52
CA LYS A 139 -6.06 -36.92 4.06
C LYS A 139 -5.50 -35.77 4.90
N ASP A 140 -5.02 -34.72 4.24
CA ASP A 140 -4.44 -33.55 4.90
C ASP A 140 -5.38 -32.86 5.90
N SER A 141 -6.68 -32.81 5.61
CA SER A 141 -7.67 -32.25 6.55
C SER A 141 -7.70 -32.98 7.90
N TYR A 142 -7.58 -34.31 7.91
CA TYR A 142 -7.53 -35.08 9.17
C TYR A 142 -6.17 -34.94 9.86
N ARG A 143 -5.09 -34.82 9.10
CA ARG A 143 -3.75 -34.56 9.66
C ARG A 143 -3.71 -33.21 10.36
N HIS A 144 -4.28 -32.17 9.73
CA HIS A 144 -4.39 -30.85 10.35
C HIS A 144 -5.32 -30.85 11.57
N LEU A 145 -6.41 -31.64 11.55
CA LEU A 145 -7.24 -31.83 12.73
C LEU A 145 -6.44 -32.50 13.87
N GLY A 146 -5.59 -33.48 13.56
CA GLY A 146 -4.65 -34.07 14.51
C GLY A 146 -3.68 -33.05 15.10
N GLU A 147 -3.15 -32.14 14.27
CA GLU A 147 -2.28 -31.04 14.71
C GLU A 147 -3.00 -30.05 15.63
N ILE A 148 -4.27 -29.71 15.33
CA ILE A 148 -5.11 -28.88 16.21
C ILE A 148 -5.26 -29.55 17.58
N MET A 149 -5.56 -30.84 17.61
CA MET A 149 -5.74 -31.61 18.85
C MET A 149 -4.44 -31.68 19.65
N LEU A 150 -3.29 -31.92 18.99
CA LEU A 150 -1.98 -31.92 19.64
C LEU A 150 -1.61 -30.54 20.17
N GLY A 151 -1.83 -29.48 19.38
CA GLY A 151 -1.61 -28.10 19.79
C GLY A 151 -2.42 -27.74 21.03
N PHE A 152 -3.70 -28.13 21.06
CA PHE A 152 -4.57 -27.97 22.23
C PHE A 152 -4.03 -28.69 23.47
N ALA A 153 -3.62 -29.96 23.34
CA ALA A 153 -3.06 -30.72 24.46
C ALA A 153 -1.76 -30.10 24.99
N ILE A 154 -0.85 -29.69 24.13
CA ILE A 154 0.41 -29.02 24.52
C ILE A 154 0.09 -27.68 25.22
N LEU A 155 -0.85 -26.90 24.72
CA LEU A 155 -1.29 -25.65 25.29
C LEU A 155 -1.82 -25.87 26.71
N MET A 156 -2.68 -26.86 26.90
CA MET A 156 -3.26 -27.20 28.22
C MET A 156 -2.17 -27.66 29.19
N PHE A 157 -1.22 -28.47 28.74
CA PHE A 157 -0.07 -28.88 29.55
C PHE A 157 0.80 -27.70 29.95
N GLY A 158 1.05 -26.77 29.02
CA GLY A 158 1.76 -25.50 29.30
C GLY A 158 1.06 -24.65 30.37
N MET A 159 -0.28 -24.50 30.26
CA MET A 159 -1.08 -23.79 31.25
C MET A 159 -0.98 -24.45 32.64
N GLN A 160 -1.09 -25.77 32.72
CA GLN A 160 -0.98 -26.50 33.97
C GLN A 160 0.40 -26.36 34.60
N THR A 161 1.45 -26.41 33.78
CA THR A 161 2.84 -26.19 34.22
C THR A 161 3.03 -24.78 34.78
N MET A 162 2.52 -23.75 34.10
CA MET A 162 2.58 -22.37 34.59
C MET A 162 1.83 -22.24 35.94
N SER A 163 0.62 -22.75 36.01
CA SER A 163 -0.20 -22.68 37.23
C SER A 163 0.47 -23.35 38.41
N SER A 164 1.06 -24.53 38.19
CA SER A 164 1.82 -25.26 39.23
C SER A 164 3.09 -24.51 39.67
N ALA A 165 3.78 -23.87 38.73
CA ALA A 165 4.99 -23.10 39.03
C ALA A 165 4.70 -21.84 39.87
N VAL A 166 3.52 -21.21 39.68
CA VAL A 166 3.15 -19.98 40.42
C VAL A 166 2.36 -20.26 41.69
N ALA A 167 1.79 -21.45 41.86
CA ALA A 167 0.96 -21.82 43.04
C ALA A 167 1.67 -21.54 44.39
N PRO A 168 2.99 -21.81 44.57
CA PRO A 168 3.70 -21.49 45.80
C PRO A 168 3.81 -20.00 46.12
N LEU A 169 3.56 -19.12 45.13
CA LEU A 169 3.60 -17.66 45.35
C LEU A 169 2.38 -17.16 46.16
N LYS A 170 1.34 -17.98 46.28
CA LYS A 170 0.16 -17.68 47.06
C LYS A 170 0.52 -17.33 48.52
N GLU A 171 1.52 -17.98 49.07
CA GLU A 171 1.97 -17.81 50.46
C GLU A 171 3.12 -16.77 50.62
N ASN A 172 3.61 -16.21 49.51
CA ASN A 172 4.71 -15.26 49.54
C ASN A 172 4.22 -13.82 49.70
N GLU A 173 4.46 -13.24 50.88
CA GLU A 173 4.04 -11.87 51.22
C GLU A 173 4.66 -10.81 50.31
N THR A 174 5.95 -10.97 49.94
CA THR A 174 6.65 -10.03 49.06
C THR A 174 5.97 -10.00 47.69
N PHE A 175 5.56 -11.15 47.15
CA PHE A 175 4.84 -11.22 45.88
C PHE A 175 3.47 -10.55 45.99
N ARG A 176 2.74 -10.80 47.05
CA ARG A 176 1.44 -10.16 47.27
C ARG A 176 1.57 -8.65 47.40
N HIS A 177 2.61 -8.17 48.12
CA HIS A 177 2.90 -6.74 48.20
C HIS A 177 3.29 -6.11 46.87
N MET A 178 4.06 -6.82 46.04
CA MET A 178 4.39 -6.37 44.68
C MET A 178 3.17 -6.26 43.81
N LEU A 179 2.21 -7.19 43.91
CA LEU A 179 0.95 -7.12 43.17
C LEU A 179 0.08 -5.91 43.56
N THR A 180 0.19 -5.42 44.80
CA THR A 180 -0.53 -4.21 45.20
C THR A 180 -0.04 -2.94 44.51
N MET A 181 1.19 -2.91 43.98
CA MET A 181 1.67 -1.79 43.16
C MET A 181 0.88 -1.64 41.88
N PHE A 182 0.33 -2.73 41.33
CA PHE A 182 -0.47 -2.73 40.12
C PHE A 182 -1.95 -2.38 40.37
N THR A 183 -2.36 -2.10 41.60
CA THR A 183 -3.65 -1.48 41.87
C THR A 183 -3.73 -0.03 41.41
N ASN A 184 -2.56 0.61 41.16
CA ASN A 184 -2.52 1.87 40.45
C ASN A 184 -2.90 1.64 38.98
N PRO A 185 -3.98 2.27 38.49
CA PRO A 185 -4.48 2.03 37.14
C PRO A 185 -3.44 2.29 36.04
N VAL A 186 -2.66 3.34 36.18
CA VAL A 186 -1.63 3.72 35.20
C VAL A 186 -0.52 2.65 35.14
N ALA A 187 -0.04 2.20 36.30
CA ALA A 187 0.99 1.16 36.37
C ALA A 187 0.49 -0.17 35.78
N GLY A 188 -0.74 -0.57 36.13
CA GLY A 188 -1.37 -1.78 35.59
C GLY A 188 -1.55 -1.74 34.06
N ILE A 189 -2.01 -0.61 33.52
CA ILE A 189 -2.15 -0.40 32.08
C ILE A 189 -0.80 -0.49 31.37
N LEU A 190 0.23 0.22 31.87
CA LEU A 190 1.57 0.21 31.27
C LEU A 190 2.19 -1.18 31.26
N VAL A 191 2.03 -1.94 32.38
CA VAL A 191 2.47 -3.35 32.43
C VAL A 191 1.73 -4.20 31.40
N GLY A 192 0.41 -4.06 31.28
CA GLY A 192 -0.38 -4.76 30.28
C GLY A 192 0.09 -4.46 28.85
N ILE A 193 0.33 -3.19 28.53
CA ILE A 193 0.83 -2.75 27.22
C ILE A 193 2.19 -3.37 26.94
N LEU A 194 3.17 -3.15 27.82
CA LEU A 194 4.55 -3.57 27.62
C LEU A 194 4.67 -5.09 27.52
N PHE A 195 3.98 -5.80 28.42
CA PHE A 195 3.98 -7.25 28.46
C PHE A 195 3.40 -7.85 27.17
N THR A 196 2.28 -7.31 26.71
CA THR A 196 1.65 -7.80 25.46
C THR A 196 2.42 -7.40 24.22
N ALA A 197 3.05 -6.23 24.20
CA ALA A 197 3.92 -5.82 23.09
C ALA A 197 5.13 -6.75 22.94
N VAL A 198 5.71 -7.21 24.06
CA VAL A 198 6.83 -8.18 24.06
C VAL A 198 6.35 -9.56 23.63
N LEU A 199 5.22 -10.05 24.15
CA LEU A 199 4.64 -11.35 23.78
C LEU A 199 4.03 -11.36 22.38
N GLN A 200 3.70 -10.21 21.82
CA GLN A 200 3.02 -10.03 20.54
C GLN A 200 1.68 -10.80 20.42
N SER A 201 1.07 -11.15 21.56
CA SER A 201 -0.14 -11.96 21.62
C SER A 201 -1.00 -11.58 22.84
N ALA A 202 -2.17 -10.98 22.56
CA ALA A 202 -3.17 -10.68 23.59
C ALA A 202 -3.70 -11.94 24.30
N SER A 203 -3.94 -13.01 23.53
CA SER A 203 -4.41 -14.29 24.07
C SER A 203 -3.41 -14.89 25.04
N ALA A 204 -2.12 -14.82 24.70
CA ALA A 204 -1.04 -15.29 25.57
C ALA A 204 -0.96 -14.47 26.86
N ALA A 205 -1.05 -13.15 26.77
CA ALA A 205 -1.03 -12.27 27.93
C ALA A 205 -2.21 -12.54 28.90
N VAL A 206 -3.43 -12.74 28.34
CA VAL A 206 -4.61 -13.13 29.13
C VAL A 206 -4.41 -14.50 29.76
N GLY A 207 -3.86 -15.48 29.04
CA GLY A 207 -3.60 -16.82 29.58
C GLY A 207 -2.61 -16.80 30.75
N ILE A 208 -1.55 -16.02 30.66
CA ILE A 208 -0.58 -15.84 31.77
C ILE A 208 -1.27 -15.15 32.95
N LEU A 209 -2.12 -14.14 32.70
CA LEU A 209 -2.89 -13.50 33.77
C LEU A 209 -3.85 -14.48 34.45
N GLN A 210 -4.49 -15.39 33.69
CA GLN A 210 -5.32 -16.49 34.23
C GLN A 210 -4.47 -17.43 35.08
N ALA A 211 -3.30 -17.84 34.63
CA ALA A 211 -2.42 -18.69 35.42
C ALA A 211 -1.99 -18.01 36.73
N LEU A 212 -1.66 -16.73 36.70
CA LEU A 212 -1.34 -15.95 37.91
C LEU A 212 -2.54 -15.78 38.83
N SER A 213 -3.75 -15.71 38.32
CA SER A 213 -4.97 -15.57 39.16
C SER A 213 -5.19 -16.76 40.10
N VAL A 214 -4.66 -17.94 39.78
CA VAL A 214 -4.71 -19.14 40.64
C VAL A 214 -3.97 -18.91 41.98
N THR A 215 -3.00 -17.99 42.02
CA THR A 215 -2.29 -17.63 43.26
C THR A 215 -3.22 -17.01 44.32
N GLY A 216 -4.43 -16.56 43.96
CA GLY A 216 -5.35 -15.85 44.84
C GLY A 216 -4.89 -14.42 45.20
N GLY A 217 -3.76 -13.96 44.65
CA GLY A 217 -3.20 -12.61 44.88
C GLY A 217 -3.73 -11.54 43.95
N ILE A 218 -4.38 -11.92 42.85
CA ILE A 218 -4.89 -10.98 41.85
C ILE A 218 -6.34 -10.62 42.19
N SER A 219 -6.56 -9.35 42.53
CA SER A 219 -7.91 -8.79 42.70
C SER A 219 -8.42 -8.18 41.39
N PHE A 220 -9.72 -7.86 41.35
CA PHE A 220 -10.34 -7.13 40.25
C PHE A 220 -9.59 -5.81 39.96
N ALA A 221 -9.20 -5.10 41.03
CA ALA A 221 -8.46 -3.84 40.94
C ALA A 221 -7.10 -3.97 40.22
N VAL A 222 -6.44 -5.13 40.33
CA VAL A 222 -5.18 -5.43 39.62
C VAL A 222 -5.43 -5.91 38.19
N ALA A 223 -6.40 -6.79 37.99
CA ALA A 223 -6.65 -7.43 36.71
C ALA A 223 -7.23 -6.48 35.66
N LEU A 224 -8.12 -5.56 36.04
CA LEU A 224 -8.82 -4.67 35.12
C LEU A 224 -7.83 -3.76 34.33
N PRO A 225 -6.93 -2.99 34.97
CA PRO A 225 -6.02 -2.11 34.22
C PRO A 225 -5.04 -2.92 33.36
N ILE A 226 -4.61 -4.09 33.79
CA ILE A 226 -3.75 -4.97 32.99
C ILE A 226 -4.49 -5.41 31.71
N ILE A 227 -5.76 -5.84 31.82
CA ILE A 227 -6.59 -6.25 30.66
C ILE A 227 -6.80 -5.07 29.69
N MET A 228 -7.04 -3.87 30.21
CA MET A 228 -7.13 -2.66 29.38
C MET A 228 -5.84 -2.42 28.59
N GLY A 229 -4.67 -2.58 29.23
CA GLY A 229 -3.37 -2.43 28.61
C GLY A 229 -3.06 -3.53 27.58
N ILE A 230 -3.50 -4.77 27.82
CA ILE A 230 -3.30 -5.91 26.90
C ILE A 230 -3.86 -5.60 25.50
N GLY A 231 -5.03 -4.97 25.42
CA GLY A 231 -5.62 -4.59 24.13
C GLY A 231 -4.68 -3.70 23.31
N VAL A 232 -4.20 -2.61 23.92
CA VAL A 232 -3.30 -1.64 23.25
C VAL A 232 -1.97 -2.28 22.84
N GLY A 233 -1.37 -3.11 23.73
CA GLY A 233 -0.12 -3.80 23.44
C GLY A 233 -0.22 -4.77 22.26
N ALA A 234 -1.39 -5.34 22.01
CA ALA A 234 -1.67 -6.23 20.89
C ALA A 234 -1.61 -5.54 19.51
N ALA A 235 -1.64 -4.21 19.48
CA ALA A 235 -1.47 -3.45 18.23
C ALA A 235 -0.03 -3.50 17.67
N CYS A 236 0.96 -3.82 18.51
CA CYS A 236 2.38 -3.79 18.11
C CYS A 236 2.68 -4.64 16.86
N PRO A 237 2.34 -5.94 16.76
CA PRO A 237 2.60 -6.74 15.56
C PRO A 237 1.82 -6.24 14.33
N VAL A 238 0.63 -5.67 14.50
CA VAL A 238 -0.17 -5.12 13.41
C VAL A 238 0.48 -3.85 12.86
N LEU A 239 0.95 -2.96 13.72
CA LEU A 239 1.68 -1.75 13.31
C LEU A 239 3.00 -2.09 12.62
N MET A 240 3.72 -3.10 13.10
CA MET A 240 4.94 -3.58 12.44
C MET A 240 4.66 -4.14 11.05
N SER A 241 3.57 -4.88 10.85
CA SER A 241 3.18 -5.42 9.55
C SER A 241 2.79 -4.34 8.53
N ALA A 242 2.42 -3.16 9.00
CA ALA A 242 2.07 -2.03 8.15
C ALA A 242 3.29 -1.21 7.66
N ILE A 243 4.50 -1.52 8.17
CA ILE A 243 5.73 -0.91 7.69
C ILE A 243 5.96 -1.36 6.24
N GLY A 244 6.07 -0.41 5.31
CA GLY A 244 6.20 -0.71 3.87
C GLY A 244 4.89 -0.83 3.10
N THR A 245 3.73 -0.82 3.76
CA THR A 245 2.44 -0.77 3.07
C THR A 245 2.10 0.65 2.60
N ASN A 246 1.15 0.75 1.67
CA ASN A 246 0.58 2.04 1.25
C ASN A 246 -0.17 2.75 2.39
N LYS A 247 -0.63 3.99 2.14
CA LYS A 247 -1.34 4.79 3.16
C LYS A 247 -2.59 4.11 3.72
N ASN A 248 -3.33 3.37 2.90
CA ASN A 248 -4.54 2.69 3.33
C ASN A 248 -4.23 1.47 4.22
N GLY A 249 -3.16 0.73 3.95
CA GLY A 249 -2.65 -0.30 4.84
C GLY A 249 -2.23 0.26 6.20
N LYS A 250 -1.50 1.39 6.22
CA LYS A 250 -1.13 2.10 7.45
C LYS A 250 -2.35 2.62 8.23
N ARG A 251 -3.36 3.18 7.53
CA ARG A 251 -4.63 3.60 8.15
C ARG A 251 -5.33 2.43 8.82
N THR A 252 -5.37 1.28 8.15
CA THR A 252 -6.00 0.07 8.68
C THR A 252 -5.30 -0.44 9.95
N ALA A 253 -3.98 -0.44 9.99
CA ALA A 253 -3.24 -0.80 11.20
C ALA A 253 -3.45 0.23 12.33
N LEU A 254 -3.52 1.51 12.00
CA LEU A 254 -3.80 2.57 12.96
C LEU A 254 -5.22 2.45 13.56
N ILE A 255 -6.22 2.00 12.79
CA ILE A 255 -7.58 1.73 13.28
C ILE A 255 -7.55 0.70 14.41
N TYR A 256 -6.75 -0.37 14.29
CA TYR A 256 -6.62 -1.36 15.36
C TYR A 256 -6.10 -0.72 16.66
N LEU A 257 -5.02 0.06 16.57
CA LEU A 257 -4.49 0.79 17.73
C LEU A 257 -5.51 1.76 18.32
N LEU A 258 -6.17 2.56 17.48
CA LEU A 258 -7.12 3.58 17.94
C LEU A 258 -8.35 2.96 18.61
N ASN A 259 -8.84 1.83 18.10
CA ASN A 259 -9.95 1.12 18.70
C ASN A 259 -9.63 0.71 20.15
N ASP A 260 -8.49 0.10 20.39
CA ASP A 260 -8.09 -0.36 21.72
C ASP A 260 -7.67 0.81 22.63
N LEU A 261 -7.00 1.82 22.07
CA LEU A 261 -6.60 3.03 22.80
C LEU A 261 -7.83 3.82 23.28
N PHE A 262 -8.81 4.06 22.40
CA PHE A 262 -10.04 4.77 22.78
C PHE A 262 -10.88 3.95 23.76
N GLY A 263 -10.99 2.64 23.59
CA GLY A 263 -11.65 1.77 24.54
C GLY A 263 -10.98 1.83 25.91
N MET A 264 -9.67 1.72 25.97
CA MET A 264 -8.90 1.83 27.21
C MET A 264 -9.11 3.20 27.88
N LEU A 265 -8.97 4.30 27.15
CA LEU A 265 -9.13 5.65 27.70
C LEU A 265 -10.56 5.89 28.20
N PHE A 266 -11.56 5.54 27.39
CA PHE A 266 -12.97 5.70 27.75
C PHE A 266 -13.31 4.95 29.04
N TRP A 267 -12.99 3.66 29.10
CA TRP A 267 -13.30 2.86 30.28
C TRP A 267 -12.44 3.22 31.49
N SER A 268 -11.20 3.65 31.30
CA SER A 268 -10.39 4.18 32.39
C SER A 268 -11.04 5.41 33.02
N ILE A 269 -11.46 6.38 32.22
CA ILE A 269 -12.10 7.59 32.72
C ILE A 269 -13.45 7.24 33.38
N VAL A 270 -14.34 6.57 32.67
CA VAL A 270 -15.70 6.28 33.16
C VAL A 270 -15.68 5.38 34.40
N PHE A 271 -14.94 4.25 34.31
CA PHE A 271 -14.94 3.27 35.38
C PHE A 271 -14.29 3.81 36.66
N TYR A 272 -13.12 4.42 36.57
CA TYR A 272 -12.45 4.93 37.76
C TYR A 272 -13.13 6.16 38.35
N THR A 273 -13.75 7.02 37.53
CA THR A 273 -14.60 8.12 38.03
C THR A 273 -15.82 7.57 38.82
N LEU A 274 -16.51 6.59 38.25
CA LEU A 274 -17.62 5.94 38.94
C LEU A 274 -17.17 5.22 40.21
N ASN A 275 -16.02 4.55 40.16
CA ASN A 275 -15.46 3.92 41.35
C ASN A 275 -15.09 4.92 42.44
N ALA A 276 -14.59 6.10 42.08
CA ALA A 276 -14.29 7.17 43.05
C ALA A 276 -15.55 7.71 43.75
N ILE A 277 -16.72 7.69 43.04
CA ILE A 277 -18.00 8.16 43.58
C ILE A 277 -18.67 7.05 44.39
N PHE A 278 -18.77 5.84 43.85
CA PHE A 278 -19.59 4.75 44.41
C PHE A 278 -18.81 3.76 45.26
N HIS A 279 -17.47 3.82 45.28
CA HIS A 279 -16.56 2.94 46.04
C HIS A 279 -16.94 1.46 45.87
N PHE A 280 -16.86 0.92 44.63
CA PHE A 280 -17.27 -0.42 44.26
C PHE A 280 -16.58 -1.50 45.10
N LYS A 281 -17.37 -2.22 45.90
CA LYS A 281 -16.88 -3.30 46.78
C LYS A 281 -16.29 -4.48 45.99
N PHE A 282 -16.69 -4.67 44.75
CA PHE A 282 -16.17 -5.75 43.91
C PHE A 282 -14.71 -5.54 43.46
N MET A 283 -14.13 -4.35 43.65
CA MET A 283 -12.70 -4.09 43.39
C MET A 283 -11.77 -5.02 44.19
N SER A 284 -12.18 -5.47 45.36
CA SER A 284 -11.42 -6.40 46.22
C SER A 284 -11.69 -7.88 45.94
N ILE A 285 -12.59 -8.22 45.00
CA ILE A 285 -12.86 -9.62 44.66
C ILE A 285 -11.61 -10.26 44.07
N VAL A 286 -11.22 -11.41 44.61
CA VAL A 286 -10.14 -12.22 44.09
C VAL A 286 -10.57 -12.82 42.73
N MET A 287 -9.74 -12.61 41.71
CA MET A 287 -10.01 -13.09 40.37
C MET A 287 -9.68 -14.58 40.25
N THR A 288 -10.60 -15.32 39.65
CA THR A 288 -10.37 -16.68 39.16
C THR A 288 -10.08 -16.63 37.66
N PRO A 289 -9.51 -17.70 37.06
CA PRO A 289 -9.32 -17.76 35.62
C PRO A 289 -10.62 -17.47 34.82
N MET A 290 -11.75 -17.94 35.30
CA MET A 290 -13.06 -17.70 34.71
C MET A 290 -13.47 -16.21 34.79
N TYR A 291 -13.22 -15.55 35.93
CA TYR A 291 -13.51 -14.12 36.09
C TYR A 291 -12.61 -13.27 35.21
N VAL A 292 -11.36 -13.67 34.99
CA VAL A 292 -10.44 -13.00 34.05
C VAL A 292 -10.97 -13.10 32.62
N ALA A 293 -11.41 -14.29 32.18
CA ALA A 293 -12.01 -14.48 30.85
C ALA A 293 -13.31 -13.66 30.69
N LEU A 294 -14.19 -13.68 31.69
CA LEU A 294 -15.44 -12.92 31.69
C LEU A 294 -15.14 -11.41 31.59
N MET A 295 -14.26 -10.90 32.42
CA MET A 295 -13.88 -9.48 32.43
C MET A 295 -13.28 -9.07 31.09
N ASN A 296 -12.37 -9.86 30.50
CA ASN A 296 -11.81 -9.59 29.18
C ASN A 296 -12.92 -9.55 28.11
N THR A 297 -13.86 -10.47 28.15
CA THR A 297 -15.00 -10.53 27.20
C THR A 297 -15.89 -9.30 27.34
N VAL A 298 -16.30 -8.99 28.59
CA VAL A 298 -17.18 -7.86 28.89
C VAL A 298 -16.49 -6.54 28.48
N PHE A 299 -15.24 -6.36 28.83
CA PHE A 299 -14.49 -5.16 28.46
C PHE A 299 -14.44 -4.97 26.93
N ARG A 300 -14.07 -6.02 26.17
CA ARG A 300 -13.99 -5.95 24.70
C ARG A 300 -15.35 -5.73 24.05
N ALA A 301 -16.38 -6.48 24.47
CA ALA A 301 -17.72 -6.33 23.94
C ALA A 301 -18.31 -4.94 24.25
N ALA A 302 -18.15 -4.46 25.48
CA ALA A 302 -18.61 -3.14 25.89
C ALA A 302 -17.89 -2.03 25.14
N THR A 303 -16.57 -2.16 24.91
CA THR A 303 -15.78 -1.23 24.08
C THR A 303 -16.36 -1.13 22.68
N ILE A 304 -16.69 -2.26 22.04
CA ILE A 304 -17.21 -2.26 20.68
C ILE A 304 -18.62 -1.69 20.60
N VAL A 305 -19.48 -2.01 21.58
CA VAL A 305 -20.81 -1.40 21.67
C VAL A 305 -20.71 0.12 21.78
N VAL A 306 -19.79 0.64 22.59
CA VAL A 306 -19.57 2.09 22.75
C VAL A 306 -18.96 2.72 21.50
N LEU A 307 -18.00 2.07 20.85
CA LEU A 307 -17.28 2.64 19.71
C LEU A 307 -18.00 2.42 18.37
N SER A 308 -18.89 1.44 18.25
CA SER A 308 -19.58 1.15 16.97
C SER A 308 -20.36 2.32 16.37
N PRO A 309 -21.02 3.23 17.12
CA PRO A 309 -21.65 4.41 16.57
C PRO A 309 -20.63 5.42 16.01
N PHE A 310 -19.36 5.34 16.47
CA PHE A 310 -18.29 6.28 16.11
C PHE A 310 -17.39 5.80 14.97
N ILE A 311 -17.74 4.71 14.29
CA ILE A 311 -16.97 4.15 13.16
C ILE A 311 -16.61 5.22 12.13
N LYS A 312 -17.57 6.07 11.72
CA LYS A 312 -17.33 7.15 10.75
C LYS A 312 -16.36 8.22 11.27
N TYR A 313 -16.33 8.47 12.57
CA TYR A 313 -15.39 9.41 13.19
C TYR A 313 -13.98 8.82 13.27
N ILE A 314 -13.86 7.52 13.59
CA ILE A 314 -12.58 6.81 13.57
C ILE A 314 -12.00 6.80 12.15
N GLU A 315 -12.83 6.51 11.15
CA GLU A 315 -12.46 6.59 9.73
C GLU A 315 -11.93 7.98 9.39
N ARG A 316 -12.70 9.02 9.67
CA ARG A 316 -12.29 10.41 9.40
C ARG A 316 -10.97 10.77 10.10
N LEU A 317 -10.79 10.33 11.34
CA LEU A 317 -9.57 10.60 12.12
C LEU A 317 -8.34 9.99 11.46
N VAL A 318 -8.38 8.73 10.98
CA VAL A 318 -7.22 8.10 10.33
C VAL A 318 -6.89 8.76 8.99
N PHE A 319 -7.89 9.30 8.27
CA PHE A 319 -7.65 10.09 7.06
C PHE A 319 -7.05 11.48 7.37
N ILE A 320 -7.34 12.05 8.53
CA ILE A 320 -6.70 13.31 8.99
C ILE A 320 -5.25 13.05 9.43
N LEU A 321 -5.00 11.94 10.14
CA LEU A 321 -3.66 11.60 10.63
C LEU A 321 -2.72 11.16 9.51
N ILE A 322 -3.24 10.43 8.53
CA ILE A 322 -2.50 9.97 7.36
C ILE A 322 -3.21 10.55 6.14
N LYS A 323 -2.79 11.76 5.74
CA LYS A 323 -3.40 12.49 4.62
C LYS A 323 -3.05 11.86 3.28
N ASP A 324 -3.99 11.90 2.34
CA ASP A 324 -3.71 11.64 0.93
C ASP A 324 -2.97 12.83 0.34
N SER A 325 -2.14 12.61 -0.68
CA SER A 325 -1.62 13.68 -1.51
C SER A 325 -2.71 14.17 -2.46
N GLU A 326 -2.57 15.38 -3.00
CA GLU A 326 -3.51 15.90 -4.01
C GLU A 326 -3.59 14.97 -5.23
N GLU A 327 -2.44 14.42 -5.67
CA GLU A 327 -2.39 13.43 -6.75
C GLU A 327 -3.22 12.17 -6.44
N GLU A 328 -3.17 11.64 -5.21
CA GLU A 328 -3.95 10.46 -4.80
C GLU A 328 -5.47 10.76 -4.71
N LEU A 329 -5.83 11.98 -4.32
CA LEU A 329 -7.23 12.42 -4.31
C LEU A 329 -7.81 12.56 -5.72
N GLU A 330 -7.02 13.04 -6.69
CA GLU A 330 -7.40 13.08 -8.11
C GLU A 330 -7.56 11.68 -8.68
N GLU A 331 -6.62 10.77 -8.39
CA GLU A 331 -6.68 9.36 -8.80
C GLU A 331 -7.96 8.68 -8.28
N GLN A 332 -8.29 8.91 -7.01
CA GLN A 332 -9.51 8.36 -6.43
C GLN A 332 -10.76 8.93 -7.11
N LYS A 333 -10.78 10.24 -7.43
CA LYS A 333 -11.88 10.88 -8.16
C LYS A 333 -12.05 10.27 -9.55
N ASP A 334 -10.95 10.06 -10.30
CA ASP A 334 -10.99 9.47 -11.64
C ASP A 334 -11.59 8.04 -11.61
N PHE A 335 -11.21 7.23 -10.61
CA PHE A 335 -11.76 5.89 -10.45
C PHE A 335 -13.20 5.86 -9.92
N ASP A 336 -13.59 6.82 -9.09
CA ASP A 336 -14.96 6.96 -8.59
C ASP A 336 -15.95 7.36 -9.72
N LEU A 337 -15.45 7.90 -10.85
CA LEU A 337 -16.27 8.12 -12.05
C LEU A 337 -16.73 6.81 -12.70
N LEU A 338 -15.92 5.73 -12.61
CA LEU A 338 -16.18 4.44 -13.27
C LEU A 338 -17.14 3.55 -12.44
N GLU A 339 -18.30 4.09 -12.05
CA GLU A 339 -19.28 3.34 -11.27
C GLU A 339 -20.17 2.45 -12.17
N GLU A 340 -20.35 1.18 -11.79
CA GLU A 340 -21.15 0.20 -12.51
C GLU A 340 -22.60 0.64 -12.76
N ARG A 341 -23.16 1.48 -11.87
CA ARG A 341 -24.53 2.01 -12.05
C ARG A 341 -24.71 2.83 -13.33
N PHE A 342 -23.64 3.47 -13.82
CA PHE A 342 -23.71 4.28 -15.04
C PHE A 342 -23.61 3.45 -16.32
N LEU A 343 -23.26 2.18 -16.25
CA LEU A 343 -23.29 1.27 -17.41
C LEU A 343 -24.68 1.13 -18.05
N ASN A 344 -25.75 1.45 -17.31
CA ASN A 344 -27.10 1.51 -17.85
C ASN A 344 -27.42 2.84 -18.56
N TYR A 345 -26.49 3.79 -18.56
CA TYR A 345 -26.59 5.11 -19.22
C TYR A 345 -25.34 5.33 -20.09
N PRO A 346 -25.27 4.72 -21.30
CA PRO A 346 -24.05 4.66 -22.10
C PRO A 346 -23.39 6.01 -22.36
N SER A 347 -24.14 7.06 -22.65
CA SER A 347 -23.58 8.40 -22.89
C SER A 347 -22.84 8.96 -21.66
N ILE A 348 -23.35 8.71 -20.44
CA ILE A 348 -22.70 9.12 -19.20
C ILE A 348 -21.43 8.28 -18.96
N ALA A 349 -21.54 6.95 -19.15
CA ALA A 349 -20.42 6.04 -18.96
C ALA A 349 -19.25 6.38 -19.91
N ILE A 350 -19.53 6.70 -21.18
CA ILE A 350 -18.55 7.13 -22.18
C ILE A 350 -17.86 8.44 -21.75
N ALA A 351 -18.65 9.46 -21.36
CA ALA A 351 -18.10 10.74 -20.93
C ALA A 351 -17.19 10.60 -19.69
N GLN A 352 -17.59 9.75 -18.74
CA GLN A 352 -16.79 9.46 -17.54
C GLN A 352 -15.52 8.67 -17.88
N SER A 353 -15.61 7.69 -18.78
CA SER A 353 -14.45 6.96 -19.28
C SER A 353 -13.45 7.92 -19.95
N HIS A 354 -13.92 8.85 -20.78
CA HIS A 354 -13.07 9.87 -21.40
C HIS A 354 -12.34 10.73 -20.37
N THR A 355 -13.06 11.16 -19.32
CA THR A 355 -12.47 11.94 -18.22
C THR A 355 -11.38 11.16 -17.48
N ALA A 356 -11.62 9.87 -17.17
CA ALA A 356 -10.63 9.01 -16.53
C ALA A 356 -9.43 8.73 -17.44
N MET A 357 -9.65 8.54 -18.74
CA MET A 357 -8.56 8.39 -19.74
C MET A 357 -7.70 9.64 -19.83
N ASN A 358 -8.28 10.84 -19.77
CA ASN A 358 -7.55 12.09 -19.71
C ASN A 358 -6.67 12.17 -18.46
N GLY A 359 -7.14 11.62 -17.32
CA GLY A 359 -6.33 11.43 -16.12
C GLY A 359 -5.13 10.52 -16.35
N MET A 360 -5.34 9.37 -17.00
CA MET A 360 -4.29 8.41 -17.39
C MET A 360 -3.25 9.06 -18.31
N ALA A 361 -3.70 9.70 -19.40
CA ALA A 361 -2.84 10.33 -20.39
C ALA A 361 -1.92 11.42 -19.80
N ARG A 362 -2.48 12.28 -18.92
CA ARG A 362 -1.69 13.28 -18.20
C ARG A 362 -0.62 12.64 -17.31
N LYS A 363 -0.95 11.51 -16.64
CA LYS A 363 0.00 10.79 -15.78
C LYS A 363 1.11 10.13 -16.59
N ALA A 364 0.81 9.53 -17.74
CA ALA A 364 1.80 8.96 -18.66
C ALA A 364 2.76 10.05 -19.17
N LYS A 365 2.24 11.21 -19.63
CA LYS A 365 3.04 12.38 -20.02
C LYS A 365 3.96 12.85 -18.89
N LYS A 366 3.42 13.02 -17.66
CA LYS A 366 4.21 13.48 -16.50
C LYS A 366 5.27 12.46 -16.10
N ASN A 367 4.97 11.15 -16.19
CA ASN A 367 5.92 10.08 -15.89
C ASN A 367 7.08 10.06 -16.89
N LEU A 368 6.78 10.19 -18.19
CA LEU A 368 7.80 10.28 -19.25
C LEU A 368 8.69 11.54 -19.09
N SER A 369 8.10 12.70 -18.76
CA SER A 369 8.89 13.91 -18.49
C SER A 369 9.83 13.73 -17.29
N ARG A 370 9.38 13.05 -16.23
CA ARG A 370 10.25 12.71 -15.07
C ARG A 370 11.39 11.78 -15.46
N SER A 371 11.12 10.74 -16.28
CA SER A 371 12.16 9.78 -16.68
C SER A 371 13.27 10.45 -17.47
N VAL A 372 12.92 11.35 -18.38
CA VAL A 372 13.90 12.14 -19.13
C VAL A 372 14.71 13.08 -18.23
N SER A 373 14.11 13.62 -17.15
CA SER A 373 14.85 14.46 -16.19
C SER A 373 15.95 13.69 -15.45
N LEU A 374 15.83 12.36 -15.31
CA LEU A 374 16.86 11.50 -14.71
C LEU A 374 18.13 11.41 -15.55
N LEU A 375 18.03 11.56 -16.88
CA LEU A 375 19.21 11.60 -17.77
C LEU A 375 20.11 12.81 -17.50
N LYS A 376 19.52 13.93 -17.02
CA LYS A 376 20.28 15.13 -16.64
C LYS A 376 20.85 15.00 -15.21
N LYS A 377 20.03 14.53 -14.26
CA LYS A 377 20.43 14.36 -12.85
C LYS A 377 19.67 13.18 -12.26
N TYR A 378 20.38 12.09 -12.01
CA TYR A 378 19.82 10.87 -11.42
C TYR A 378 19.43 11.09 -9.95
N SER A 379 18.32 10.47 -9.53
CA SER A 379 17.84 10.45 -8.16
C SER A 379 17.02 9.18 -7.94
N ASP A 380 17.36 8.39 -6.90
CA ASP A 380 16.64 7.17 -6.53
C ASP A 380 15.18 7.45 -6.17
N ASP A 381 14.88 8.56 -5.48
CA ASP A 381 13.51 8.96 -5.14
C ASP A 381 12.65 9.20 -6.39
N LYS A 382 13.21 9.88 -7.40
CA LYS A 382 12.51 10.10 -8.68
C LYS A 382 12.34 8.79 -9.44
N TYR A 383 13.35 7.90 -9.43
CA TYR A 383 13.29 6.59 -10.04
C TYR A 383 12.15 5.74 -9.45
N GLN A 384 12.09 5.60 -8.11
CA GLN A 384 11.02 4.88 -7.43
C GLN A 384 9.64 5.49 -7.69
N LYS A 385 9.57 6.83 -7.79
CA LYS A 385 8.32 7.52 -8.14
C LYS A 385 7.85 7.18 -9.56
N ILE A 386 8.77 6.99 -10.51
CA ILE A 386 8.44 6.58 -11.89
C ILE A 386 7.86 5.17 -11.89
N GLU A 387 8.50 4.20 -11.22
CA GLU A 387 8.00 2.83 -11.11
C GLU A 387 6.61 2.79 -10.45
N SER A 388 6.42 3.54 -9.35
CA SER A 388 5.12 3.58 -8.67
C SER A 388 4.00 4.20 -9.52
N LYS A 389 4.32 5.12 -10.43
CA LYS A 389 3.34 5.76 -11.32
C LYS A 389 3.01 4.91 -12.54
N GLU A 390 3.93 4.07 -12.99
CA GLU A 390 3.65 3.06 -14.01
C GLU A 390 2.64 2.03 -13.50
N VAL A 391 2.84 1.44 -12.32
CA VAL A 391 1.85 0.55 -11.66
C VAL A 391 0.46 1.20 -11.56
N LEU A 392 0.40 2.52 -11.40
CA LEU A 392 -0.86 3.25 -11.41
C LEU A 392 -1.45 3.35 -12.82
N ILE A 393 -0.63 3.59 -13.85
CA ILE A 393 -1.08 3.67 -15.24
C ILE A 393 -1.65 2.33 -15.69
N ASP A 394 -1.00 1.19 -15.35
CA ASP A 394 -1.54 -0.17 -15.55
C ASP A 394 -2.90 -0.35 -14.89
N LYS A 395 -3.05 0.16 -13.67
CA LYS A 395 -4.34 0.11 -12.97
C LYS A 395 -5.44 0.90 -13.68
N TYR A 396 -5.10 2.00 -14.37
CA TYR A 396 -6.05 2.71 -15.23
C TYR A 396 -6.43 1.85 -16.44
N GLU A 397 -5.45 1.20 -17.10
CA GLU A 397 -5.71 0.30 -18.23
C GLU A 397 -6.68 -0.80 -17.82
N ASP A 398 -6.39 -1.55 -16.76
CA ASP A 398 -7.21 -2.64 -16.25
C ASP A 398 -8.65 -2.20 -15.92
N LYS A 399 -8.81 -1.10 -15.19
CA LYS A 399 -10.12 -0.63 -14.75
C LYS A 399 -10.94 -0.05 -15.90
N LEU A 400 -10.32 0.78 -16.74
CA LEU A 400 -10.98 1.37 -17.91
C LEU A 400 -11.31 0.28 -18.92
N GLY A 401 -10.38 -0.64 -19.22
CA GLY A 401 -10.60 -1.76 -20.12
C GLY A 401 -11.77 -2.63 -19.66
N THR A 402 -11.79 -3.03 -18.39
CA THR A 402 -12.88 -3.80 -17.80
C THR A 402 -14.22 -3.07 -17.87
N TYR A 403 -14.24 -1.78 -17.53
CA TYR A 403 -15.45 -0.95 -17.56
C TYR A 403 -16.00 -0.77 -18.98
N LEU A 404 -15.13 -0.46 -19.94
CA LEU A 404 -15.51 -0.32 -21.35
C LEU A 404 -15.96 -1.65 -21.97
N MET A 405 -15.32 -2.78 -21.63
CA MET A 405 -15.76 -4.11 -22.06
C MET A 405 -17.15 -4.46 -21.51
N GLN A 406 -17.47 -4.08 -20.28
CA GLN A 406 -18.84 -4.24 -19.74
C GLN A 406 -19.84 -3.34 -20.48
N LEU A 407 -19.41 -2.16 -20.92
CA LEU A 407 -20.24 -1.24 -21.69
C LEU A 407 -20.55 -1.77 -23.10
N THR A 408 -19.62 -2.48 -23.76
CA THR A 408 -19.89 -3.14 -25.07
C THR A 408 -20.99 -4.18 -25.00
N GLY A 409 -21.26 -4.75 -23.83
CA GLY A 409 -22.38 -5.67 -23.59
C GLY A 409 -23.76 -4.99 -23.45
N LYS A 410 -23.85 -3.66 -23.63
CA LYS A 410 -25.10 -2.88 -23.56
C LYS A 410 -25.56 -2.50 -24.97
N GLU A 411 -26.81 -2.04 -25.08
CA GLU A 411 -27.32 -1.48 -26.35
C GLU A 411 -26.67 -0.11 -26.59
N LEU A 412 -25.73 -0.05 -27.53
CA LEU A 412 -25.02 1.15 -27.94
C LEU A 412 -25.49 1.60 -29.33
N SER A 413 -25.53 2.92 -29.56
CA SER A 413 -25.64 3.45 -30.91
C SER A 413 -24.34 3.25 -31.70
N ASP A 414 -24.37 3.35 -33.03
CA ASP A 414 -23.18 3.24 -33.88
C ASP A 414 -22.09 4.25 -33.47
N GLU A 415 -22.49 5.48 -33.14
CA GLU A 415 -21.60 6.55 -32.63
C GLU A 415 -20.95 6.15 -31.31
N GLN A 416 -21.74 5.64 -30.37
CA GLN A 416 -21.26 5.18 -29.07
C GLN A 416 -20.31 3.98 -29.20
N THR A 417 -20.62 3.05 -30.09
CA THR A 417 -19.77 1.90 -30.41
C THR A 417 -18.42 2.33 -30.94
N LYS A 418 -18.40 3.32 -31.86
CA LYS A 418 -17.16 3.92 -32.36
C LYS A 418 -16.34 4.55 -31.24
N GLN A 419 -16.96 5.36 -30.38
CA GLN A 419 -16.27 6.01 -29.25
C GLN A 419 -15.67 4.99 -28.28
N VAL A 420 -16.41 3.94 -27.92
CA VAL A 420 -15.91 2.87 -27.04
C VAL A 420 -14.75 2.12 -27.70
N SER A 421 -14.85 1.82 -29.02
CA SER A 421 -13.76 1.18 -29.76
C SER A 421 -12.50 2.04 -29.77
N LYS A 422 -12.62 3.36 -30.04
CA LYS A 422 -11.50 4.31 -29.94
C LYS A 422 -10.83 4.21 -28.58
N PHE A 423 -11.62 4.29 -27.50
CA PHE A 423 -11.06 4.26 -26.15
C PHE A 423 -10.32 2.95 -25.85
N LEU A 424 -10.89 1.80 -26.26
CA LEU A 424 -10.24 0.51 -26.06
C LEU A 424 -8.89 0.40 -26.79
N HIS A 425 -8.76 1.02 -27.97
CA HIS A 425 -7.48 1.07 -28.68
C HIS A 425 -6.49 2.04 -28.02
N THR A 426 -6.94 3.24 -27.66
CA THR A 426 -6.04 4.29 -27.14
C THR A 426 -5.59 4.07 -25.68
N ILE A 427 -6.31 3.27 -24.89
CA ILE A 427 -5.90 2.93 -23.52
C ILE A 427 -4.50 2.30 -23.53
N SER A 428 -4.29 1.26 -24.35
CA SER A 428 -3.01 0.55 -24.42
C SER A 428 -1.88 1.43 -24.96
N ASP A 429 -2.16 2.39 -25.84
CA ASP A 429 -1.13 3.32 -26.29
C ASP A 429 -0.66 4.26 -25.18
N PHE A 430 -1.57 4.75 -24.30
CA PHE A 430 -1.18 5.55 -23.15
C PHE A 430 -0.42 4.75 -22.08
N GLU A 431 -0.78 3.47 -21.87
CA GLU A 431 -0.02 2.56 -21.01
C GLU A 431 1.39 2.36 -21.55
N ARG A 432 1.54 2.07 -22.85
CA ARG A 432 2.86 1.91 -23.49
C ARG A 432 3.76 3.13 -23.38
N ILE A 433 3.20 4.35 -23.43
CA ILE A 433 3.97 5.57 -23.14
C ILE A 433 4.48 5.55 -21.68
N GLY A 434 3.71 5.02 -20.74
CA GLY A 434 4.10 4.78 -19.35
C GLY A 434 5.25 3.76 -19.23
N ASP A 435 5.16 2.62 -19.91
CA ASP A 435 6.18 1.58 -19.99
C ASP A 435 7.53 2.13 -20.50
N HIS A 436 7.48 2.91 -21.58
CA HIS A 436 8.68 3.54 -22.13
C HIS A 436 9.30 4.55 -21.18
N ALA A 437 8.52 5.20 -20.30
CA ALA A 437 9.06 6.05 -19.25
C ALA A 437 9.90 5.25 -18.24
N VAL A 438 9.47 4.03 -17.88
CA VAL A 438 10.26 3.11 -17.02
C VAL A 438 11.52 2.67 -17.74
N ASN A 439 11.44 2.30 -19.04
CA ASN A 439 12.62 1.90 -19.82
C ASN A 439 13.66 3.01 -19.88
N VAL A 440 13.26 4.26 -20.15
CA VAL A 440 14.14 5.43 -20.13
C VAL A 440 14.75 5.63 -18.74
N SER A 441 13.97 5.43 -17.65
CA SER A 441 14.50 5.55 -16.29
C SER A 441 15.52 4.46 -15.95
N ASN A 442 15.34 3.23 -16.45
CA ASN A 442 16.29 2.13 -16.32
C ASN A 442 17.62 2.46 -17.02
N THR A 443 17.55 3.00 -18.24
CA THR A 443 18.75 3.48 -18.95
C THR A 443 19.44 4.61 -18.18
N ALA A 444 18.69 5.55 -17.61
CA ALA A 444 19.25 6.62 -16.78
C ALA A 444 19.96 6.08 -15.52
N ARG A 445 19.42 5.03 -14.87
CA ARG A 445 20.06 4.35 -13.75
C ARG A 445 21.35 3.65 -14.20
N GLU A 446 21.33 2.94 -15.33
CA GLU A 446 22.50 2.29 -15.90
C GLU A 446 23.63 3.28 -16.19
N LEU A 447 23.32 4.44 -16.81
CA LEU A 447 24.27 5.51 -17.05
C LEU A 447 24.93 6.00 -15.75
N TYR A 448 24.12 6.18 -14.70
CA TYR A 448 24.59 6.63 -13.40
C TYR A 448 25.49 5.59 -12.71
N GLU A 449 25.05 4.32 -12.61
CA GLU A 449 25.77 3.23 -11.93
C GLU A 449 27.09 2.92 -12.62
N LYS A 450 27.09 2.86 -13.96
CA LYS A 450 28.27 2.58 -14.77
C LYS A 450 29.12 3.82 -15.08
N LYS A 451 28.71 5.02 -14.61
CA LYS A 451 29.38 6.30 -14.87
C LYS A 451 29.60 6.56 -16.36
N ILE A 452 28.63 6.20 -17.19
CA ILE A 452 28.67 6.41 -18.64
C ILE A 452 28.29 7.87 -18.91
N VAL A 453 29.13 8.57 -19.68
CA VAL A 453 28.92 9.97 -20.07
C VAL A 453 28.94 10.06 -21.60
N PHE A 454 27.90 10.65 -22.17
CA PHE A 454 27.84 10.93 -23.61
C PHE A 454 28.74 12.12 -23.99
N SER A 455 29.23 12.15 -25.24
CA SER A 455 29.93 13.32 -25.78
C SER A 455 29.00 14.54 -25.85
N ASP A 456 29.55 15.74 -25.93
CA ASP A 456 28.76 16.97 -26.03
C ASP A 456 27.87 16.99 -27.27
N GLU A 457 28.39 16.49 -28.41
CA GLU A 457 27.60 16.29 -29.62
C GLU A 457 26.41 15.36 -29.40
N ALA A 458 26.64 14.17 -28.82
CA ALA A 458 25.59 13.21 -28.56
C ALA A 458 24.56 13.76 -27.56
N ARG A 459 24.97 14.55 -26.56
CA ARG A 459 24.08 15.22 -25.62
C ARG A 459 23.21 16.28 -26.28
N TYR A 460 23.80 17.07 -27.19
CA TYR A 460 23.05 18.04 -27.97
C TYR A 460 21.99 17.37 -28.83
N GLU A 461 22.39 16.39 -29.65
CA GLU A 461 21.52 15.61 -30.52
C GLU A 461 20.36 14.97 -29.73
N LEU A 462 20.67 14.34 -28.60
CA LEU A 462 19.67 13.72 -27.72
C LEU A 462 18.71 14.76 -27.13
N ASN A 463 19.19 15.95 -26.75
CA ASN A 463 18.31 17.01 -26.24
C ASN A 463 17.32 17.51 -27.29
N VAL A 464 17.74 17.65 -28.55
CA VAL A 464 16.86 18.02 -29.66
C VAL A 464 15.77 16.95 -29.86
N LEU A 465 16.16 15.68 -29.87
CA LEU A 465 15.23 14.57 -30.03
C LEU A 465 14.25 14.47 -28.86
N ILE A 466 14.71 14.68 -27.61
CA ILE A 466 13.89 14.73 -26.41
C ILE A 466 12.88 15.88 -26.48
N ALA A 467 13.27 17.05 -26.99
CA ALA A 467 12.35 18.17 -27.14
C ALA A 467 11.25 17.85 -28.16
N ALA A 468 11.57 17.23 -29.29
CA ALA A 468 10.59 16.74 -30.26
C ALA A 468 9.64 15.69 -29.65
N MET A 469 10.17 14.73 -28.88
CA MET A 469 9.36 13.73 -28.17
C MET A 469 8.40 14.38 -27.14
N LYS A 470 8.86 15.32 -26.36
CA LYS A 470 8.00 16.04 -25.40
C LYS A 470 6.87 16.79 -26.11
N GLU A 471 7.15 17.41 -27.23
CA GLU A 471 6.13 18.11 -28.01
C GLU A 471 5.09 17.14 -28.59
N ILE A 472 5.50 16.03 -29.19
CA ILE A 472 4.55 15.07 -29.75
C ILE A 472 3.63 14.50 -28.66
N VAL A 473 4.17 14.13 -27.49
CA VAL A 473 3.37 13.64 -26.35
C VAL A 473 2.44 14.73 -25.82
N SER A 474 2.92 15.97 -25.71
CA SER A 474 2.08 17.10 -25.28
C SER A 474 0.91 17.34 -26.23
N ASN A 475 1.20 17.37 -27.53
CA ASN A 475 0.18 17.57 -28.57
C ASN A 475 -0.82 16.43 -28.58
N THR A 476 -0.37 15.18 -28.41
CA THR A 476 -1.26 13.99 -28.37
C THR A 476 -2.20 14.05 -27.16
N VAL A 477 -1.68 14.32 -25.95
CA VAL A 477 -2.51 14.44 -24.76
C VAL A 477 -3.49 15.60 -24.86
N GLN A 478 -3.07 16.73 -25.41
CA GLN A 478 -3.94 17.89 -25.59
C GLN A 478 -5.00 17.65 -26.67
N ALA A 479 -4.64 17.07 -27.81
CA ALA A 479 -5.57 16.70 -28.87
C ALA A 479 -6.63 15.74 -28.35
N PHE A 480 -6.22 14.68 -27.65
CA PHE A 480 -7.13 13.68 -27.08
C PHE A 480 -8.06 14.28 -26.02
N SER A 481 -7.54 15.15 -25.14
CA SER A 481 -8.32 15.72 -24.04
C SER A 481 -9.41 16.70 -24.52
N HIS A 482 -9.21 17.35 -25.65
CA HIS A 482 -10.14 18.37 -26.20
C HIS A 482 -10.83 17.92 -27.50
N ASP A 483 -10.61 16.67 -27.93
CA ASP A 483 -11.05 16.15 -29.23
C ASP A 483 -10.62 17.06 -30.40
N ASP A 484 -9.39 17.65 -30.33
CA ASP A 484 -8.87 18.59 -31.31
C ASP A 484 -8.19 17.87 -32.48
N LEU A 485 -8.94 17.70 -33.58
CA LEU A 485 -8.48 17.03 -34.78
C LEU A 485 -7.46 17.82 -35.57
N GLN A 486 -7.44 19.17 -35.47
CA GLN A 486 -6.43 19.99 -36.13
C GLN A 486 -5.06 19.79 -35.47
N LEU A 487 -5.04 19.66 -34.15
CA LEU A 487 -3.82 19.35 -33.43
C LEU A 487 -3.40 17.88 -33.67
N ALA A 488 -4.37 16.94 -33.72
CA ALA A 488 -4.11 15.55 -34.08
C ALA A 488 -3.42 15.39 -35.44
N ALA A 489 -3.80 16.19 -36.44
CA ALA A 489 -3.20 16.19 -37.77
C ALA A 489 -1.71 16.61 -37.81
N LYS A 490 -1.23 17.28 -36.79
CA LYS A 490 0.19 17.70 -36.64
C LYS A 490 1.08 16.60 -36.07
N ILE A 491 0.49 15.53 -35.51
CA ILE A 491 1.24 14.48 -34.81
C ILE A 491 2.02 13.61 -35.78
N GLU A 492 1.40 13.17 -36.90
CA GLU A 492 2.06 12.30 -37.87
C GLU A 492 3.27 12.94 -38.56
N PRO A 493 3.25 14.23 -39.00
CA PRO A 493 4.44 14.90 -39.52
C PRO A 493 5.60 14.94 -38.50
N LEU A 494 5.29 15.17 -37.23
CA LEU A 494 6.31 15.20 -36.16
C LEU A 494 6.85 13.79 -35.86
N ARG A 495 5.98 12.77 -35.90
CA ARG A 495 6.39 11.36 -35.74
C ARG A 495 7.35 10.93 -36.87
N GLU A 496 7.04 11.28 -38.13
CA GLU A 496 7.93 10.98 -39.27
C GLU A 496 9.31 11.63 -39.08
N LEU A 497 9.35 12.91 -38.69
CA LEU A 497 10.58 13.60 -38.36
C LEU A 497 11.38 12.93 -37.23
N ILE A 498 10.72 12.53 -36.13
CA ILE A 498 11.37 11.82 -35.00
C ILE A 498 12.02 10.52 -35.50
N GLY A 499 11.32 9.74 -36.35
CA GLY A 499 11.87 8.53 -36.96
C GLY A 499 13.14 8.83 -37.79
N MET A 500 13.08 9.84 -38.65
CA MET A 500 14.26 10.27 -39.46
C MET A 500 15.43 10.73 -38.57
N LEU A 501 15.15 11.50 -37.52
CA LEU A 501 16.17 11.93 -36.55
C LEU A 501 16.78 10.72 -35.82
N CYS A 502 15.99 9.75 -35.39
CA CYS A 502 16.48 8.54 -34.75
C CYS A 502 17.44 7.76 -35.66
N ASP A 503 17.09 7.60 -36.94
CA ASP A 503 17.96 6.91 -37.92
C ASP A 503 19.25 7.68 -38.18
N GLU A 504 19.18 9.00 -38.37
CA GLU A 504 20.37 9.87 -38.53
C GLU A 504 21.28 9.80 -37.29
N LEU A 505 20.71 9.85 -36.07
CA LEU A 505 21.48 9.79 -34.83
C LEU A 505 22.13 8.41 -34.62
N LYS A 506 21.47 7.32 -35.04
CA LYS A 506 22.10 5.98 -35.09
C LYS A 506 23.32 5.96 -35.98
N MET A 507 23.24 6.57 -37.19
CA MET A 507 24.36 6.65 -38.12
C MET A 507 25.50 7.50 -37.56
N ARG A 508 25.23 8.70 -37.07
CA ARG A 508 26.24 9.58 -36.43
C ARG A 508 26.92 8.90 -35.24
N HIS A 509 26.15 8.08 -34.48
CA HIS A 509 26.72 7.33 -33.36
C HIS A 509 27.68 6.22 -33.85
N VAL A 510 27.35 5.50 -34.91
CA VAL A 510 28.25 4.51 -35.54
C VAL A 510 29.55 5.15 -35.98
N ASP A 511 29.51 6.35 -36.61
CA ASP A 511 30.69 7.11 -36.99
C ASP A 511 31.56 7.49 -35.78
N ARG A 512 30.92 7.88 -34.65
CA ARG A 512 31.62 8.15 -33.38
C ARG A 512 32.30 6.90 -32.82
N LEU A 513 31.64 5.72 -32.91
CA LEU A 513 32.24 4.44 -32.51
C LEU A 513 33.43 4.06 -33.37
N GLN A 514 33.32 4.18 -34.72
CA GLN A 514 34.38 3.85 -35.64
C GLN A 514 35.60 4.77 -35.50
N SER A 515 35.34 6.05 -35.20
CA SER A 515 36.42 7.04 -34.95
C SER A 515 37.02 6.97 -33.55
N GLY A 516 36.57 6.03 -32.69
CA GLY A 516 37.06 5.86 -31.32
C GLY A 516 36.67 6.99 -30.36
N LYS A 517 35.72 7.85 -30.73
CA LYS A 517 35.22 8.95 -29.89
C LYS A 517 34.27 8.51 -28.79
N CYS A 518 33.72 7.30 -28.87
CA CYS A 518 32.85 6.71 -27.82
C CYS A 518 33.08 5.20 -27.70
N GLY A 519 32.70 4.63 -26.57
CA GLY A 519 32.80 3.20 -26.29
C GLY A 519 31.51 2.44 -26.57
N ILE A 520 31.62 1.10 -26.61
CA ILE A 520 30.48 0.18 -26.88
C ILE A 520 29.33 0.38 -25.88
N SER A 521 29.64 0.54 -24.59
CA SER A 521 28.61 0.72 -23.54
C SER A 521 27.80 2.01 -23.75
N GLN A 522 28.43 3.09 -24.21
CA GLN A 522 27.73 4.32 -24.60
C GLN A 522 26.80 4.07 -25.78
N GLY A 523 27.22 3.19 -26.73
CA GLY A 523 26.44 2.83 -27.90
C GLY A 523 25.14 2.13 -27.56
N PHE A 524 25.19 1.15 -26.67
CA PHE A 524 23.98 0.44 -26.24
C PHE A 524 22.99 1.37 -25.55
N ALA A 525 23.44 2.14 -24.56
CA ALA A 525 22.57 3.06 -23.83
C ALA A 525 21.97 4.16 -24.75
N PHE A 526 22.76 4.68 -25.70
CA PHE A 526 22.28 5.66 -26.67
C PHE A 526 21.22 5.07 -27.59
N ASN A 527 21.46 3.88 -28.16
CA ASN A 527 20.50 3.20 -29.03
C ASN A 527 19.21 2.83 -28.30
N ASP A 528 19.28 2.41 -27.03
CA ASP A 528 18.10 2.12 -26.21
C ASP A 528 17.25 3.37 -26.02
N LEU A 529 17.86 4.53 -25.76
CA LEU A 529 17.12 5.80 -25.65
C LEU A 529 16.45 6.17 -26.98
N LEU A 530 17.17 6.07 -28.12
CA LEU A 530 16.59 6.35 -29.43
C LEU A 530 15.39 5.45 -29.72
N THR A 531 15.52 4.14 -29.46
CA THR A 531 14.43 3.17 -29.66
C THR A 531 13.21 3.47 -28.81
N ASN A 532 13.40 3.81 -27.51
CA ASN A 532 12.27 4.15 -26.65
C ASN A 532 11.59 5.45 -27.09
N ILE A 533 12.34 6.46 -27.53
CA ILE A 533 11.77 7.73 -28.04
C ILE A 533 10.99 7.51 -29.34
N GLU A 534 11.52 6.71 -30.25
CA GLU A 534 10.86 6.34 -31.50
C GLU A 534 9.53 5.63 -31.22
N ARG A 535 9.51 4.65 -30.29
CA ARG A 535 8.28 3.92 -29.89
C ARG A 535 7.25 4.81 -29.22
N VAL A 536 7.66 5.73 -28.36
CA VAL A 536 6.75 6.74 -27.80
C VAL A 536 6.07 7.55 -28.89
N SER A 537 6.81 7.95 -29.93
CA SER A 537 6.23 8.68 -31.06
C SER A 537 5.24 7.84 -31.87
N ASP A 538 5.51 6.52 -32.03
CA ASP A 538 4.61 5.58 -32.69
C ASP A 538 3.28 5.47 -31.94
N HIS A 539 3.30 5.35 -30.61
CA HIS A 539 2.10 5.31 -29.78
C HIS A 539 1.30 6.63 -29.83
N CYS A 540 1.99 7.76 -29.89
CA CYS A 540 1.35 9.06 -30.10
C CYS A 540 0.62 9.13 -31.45
N SER A 541 1.25 8.61 -32.52
CA SER A 541 0.61 8.50 -33.84
C SER A 541 -0.61 7.61 -33.83
N ASN A 542 -0.56 6.43 -33.17
CA ASN A 542 -1.71 5.53 -33.04
C ASN A 542 -2.93 6.23 -32.41
N VAL A 543 -2.70 7.00 -31.32
CA VAL A 543 -3.76 7.79 -30.68
C VAL A 543 -4.36 8.81 -31.66
N ALA A 544 -3.52 9.55 -32.38
CA ALA A 544 -3.96 10.55 -33.35
C ALA A 544 -4.77 9.92 -34.51
N VAL A 545 -4.30 8.79 -35.04
CA VAL A 545 -5.00 8.03 -36.09
C VAL A 545 -6.36 7.57 -35.59
N ALA A 546 -6.44 6.98 -34.37
CA ALA A 546 -7.72 6.55 -33.79
C ALA A 546 -8.71 7.71 -33.59
N MET A 547 -8.22 8.93 -33.31
CA MET A 547 -9.06 10.12 -33.22
C MET A 547 -9.63 10.54 -34.58
N ILE A 548 -8.80 10.52 -35.63
CA ILE A 548 -9.18 11.00 -36.97
C ILE A 548 -10.07 10.00 -37.68
N GLU A 549 -9.84 8.69 -37.53
CA GLU A 549 -10.63 7.62 -38.17
C GLU A 549 -12.10 7.59 -37.71
N LEU A 550 -12.38 8.00 -36.48
CA LEU A 550 -13.77 8.04 -36.03
C LEU A 550 -14.66 9.01 -36.77
N GLU A 551 -14.12 10.08 -37.29
CA GLU A 551 -14.88 11.10 -38.00
C GLU A 551 -15.02 10.79 -39.50
N SER A 552 -14.09 10.00 -40.06
CA SER A 552 -14.22 9.48 -41.42
C SER A 552 -15.22 8.32 -41.44
N ARG A 553 -16.15 8.32 -42.43
CA ARG A 553 -17.21 7.31 -42.55
C ARG A 553 -16.72 5.93 -43.00
N ASP A 554 -15.45 5.76 -43.34
CA ASP A 554 -14.87 4.53 -43.87
C ASP A 554 -13.87 3.91 -42.89
N PHE A 555 -14.14 2.66 -42.49
CA PHE A 555 -13.47 1.88 -41.45
C PHE A 555 -12.22 1.12 -41.95
N ASP A 556 -11.35 1.68 -42.78
CA ASP A 556 -10.16 0.97 -43.22
C ASP A 556 -8.85 1.70 -42.86
N THR A 557 -8.27 1.26 -41.72
CA THR A 557 -7.05 1.83 -41.11
C THR A 557 -5.86 1.87 -42.10
N HIS A 558 -5.76 0.86 -42.97
CA HIS A 558 -4.68 0.77 -43.95
C HIS A 558 -4.92 1.69 -45.15
N GLU A 559 -6.16 1.92 -45.51
CA GLU A 559 -6.51 2.78 -46.64
C GLU A 559 -6.40 4.26 -46.28
N TYR A 560 -6.71 4.62 -45.00
CA TYR A 560 -6.50 5.98 -44.51
C TYR A 560 -5.01 6.33 -44.38
N LEU A 561 -4.16 5.47 -43.76
CA LEU A 561 -2.71 5.69 -43.71
C LEU A 561 -2.11 5.77 -45.14
N LYS A 562 -2.70 5.06 -46.11
CA LYS A 562 -2.30 5.13 -47.49
C LYS A 562 -2.81 6.42 -48.15
N SER A 563 -4.04 6.85 -47.86
CA SER A 563 -4.61 8.11 -48.33
C SER A 563 -3.99 9.35 -47.71
N VAL A 564 -3.57 9.31 -46.43
CA VAL A 564 -2.77 10.37 -45.78
C VAL A 564 -1.36 10.43 -46.36
N ARG A 565 -0.78 9.28 -46.75
CA ARG A 565 0.50 9.21 -47.47
C ARG A 565 0.37 9.63 -48.94
N GLU A 566 -0.74 9.33 -49.58
CA GLU A 566 -1.00 9.67 -51.00
C GLU A 566 -1.59 11.08 -51.17
N MET A 567 -2.45 11.54 -50.27
CA MET A 567 -2.76 12.97 -50.08
C MET A 567 -1.68 13.63 -49.25
N ARG A 568 -0.45 13.67 -49.70
CA ARG A 568 0.59 14.57 -49.20
C ARG A 568 0.07 16.00 -49.38
N ASN A 569 -0.90 16.32 -48.57
CA ASN A 569 -1.61 17.58 -48.51
C ASN A 569 -0.58 18.70 -48.29
N VAL A 570 -0.78 19.85 -48.86
CA VAL A 570 0.04 21.03 -48.68
C VAL A 570 0.25 21.34 -47.20
N GLU A 571 -0.73 21.03 -46.35
CA GLU A 571 -0.67 21.18 -44.89
C GLU A 571 0.30 20.22 -44.21
N TYR A 572 0.32 18.94 -44.58
CA TYR A 572 1.27 17.95 -44.03
C TYR A 572 2.72 18.37 -44.32
N LYS A 573 3.01 18.75 -45.56
CA LYS A 573 4.33 19.21 -45.94
C LYS A 573 4.75 20.47 -45.18
N ARG A 574 3.81 21.42 -45.02
CA ARG A 574 4.06 22.64 -44.27
C ARG A 574 4.41 22.32 -42.80
N TYR A 575 3.65 21.45 -42.14
CA TYR A 575 3.95 21.06 -40.75
C TYR A 575 5.26 20.30 -40.64
N PHE A 576 5.55 19.41 -41.60
CA PHE A 576 6.84 18.71 -41.63
C PHE A 576 8.03 19.66 -41.79
N GLU A 577 7.95 20.59 -42.72
CA GLU A 577 9.00 21.61 -42.94
C GLU A 577 9.16 22.54 -41.71
N GLU A 578 8.06 22.93 -41.05
CA GLU A 578 8.09 23.69 -39.81
C GLU A 578 8.82 22.92 -38.67
N TYR A 579 8.57 21.62 -38.53
CA TYR A 579 9.22 20.79 -37.52
C TYR A 579 10.69 20.50 -37.88
N GLU A 580 11.02 20.28 -39.17
CA GLU A 580 12.40 20.08 -39.64
C GLU A 580 13.26 21.29 -39.33
N GLN A 581 12.75 22.49 -39.55
CA GLN A 581 13.45 23.73 -39.19
C GLN A 581 13.60 23.89 -37.68
N LYS A 582 12.57 23.49 -36.90
CA LYS A 582 12.56 23.63 -35.45
C LYS A 582 13.53 22.67 -34.75
N TYR A 583 13.65 21.45 -35.25
CA TYR A 583 14.42 20.37 -34.62
C TYR A 583 15.69 20.01 -35.45
N SER A 584 16.39 21.01 -35.95
CA SER A 584 17.68 20.81 -36.65
C SER A 584 18.75 20.32 -35.67
N ILE A 585 19.48 19.27 -36.06
CA ILE A 585 20.62 18.71 -35.31
C ILE A 585 21.97 19.23 -35.82
N ASP A 586 21.97 20.13 -36.79
CA ASP A 586 23.21 20.63 -37.44
C ASP A 586 23.79 21.90 -36.80
N ASP A 587 23.06 22.47 -35.81
CA ASP A 587 23.46 23.72 -35.13
C ASP A 587 24.34 23.49 -33.88
N PHE A 588 25.10 22.39 -33.83
CA PHE A 588 25.93 22.06 -32.66
C PHE A 588 26.95 23.14 -32.30
N GLU A 589 27.58 23.76 -33.28
CA GLU A 589 28.58 24.81 -33.03
C GLU A 589 27.97 26.04 -32.35
N ALA A 590 26.77 26.45 -32.81
CA ALA A 590 26.05 27.56 -32.22
C ALA A 590 25.52 27.23 -30.79
N TRP A 591 25.10 25.97 -30.55
CA TRP A 591 24.71 25.49 -29.23
C TRP A 591 25.92 25.42 -28.28
N SER A 592 27.04 24.86 -28.73
CA SER A 592 28.29 24.76 -27.97
C SER A 592 28.82 26.12 -27.52
N ALA A 593 28.79 27.11 -28.42
CA ALA A 593 29.16 28.49 -28.08
C ALA A 593 28.24 29.08 -26.98
N ARG A 594 26.92 28.86 -27.08
CA ARG A 594 25.95 29.32 -26.09
C ARG A 594 26.15 28.62 -24.72
N GLN A 595 26.49 27.34 -24.67
CA GLN A 595 26.79 26.64 -23.40
C GLN A 595 28.07 27.17 -22.74
N GLN A 596 29.12 27.41 -23.51
CA GLN A 596 30.34 28.01 -22.97
C GLN A 596 30.10 29.42 -22.41
N GLU A 597 29.25 30.20 -23.03
CA GLU A 597 28.84 31.51 -22.51
C GLU A 597 28.02 31.40 -21.21
N LYS A 598 27.08 30.46 -21.13
CA LYS A 598 26.32 30.15 -19.90
C LYS A 598 27.24 29.69 -18.75
N GLU A 599 28.21 28.83 -19.03
CA GLU A 599 29.18 28.39 -18.01
C GLU A 599 30.03 29.55 -17.50
N LYS A 600 30.49 30.42 -18.40
CA LYS A 600 31.20 31.64 -18.00
C LYS A 600 30.33 32.56 -17.14
N LEU A 601 29.06 32.71 -17.50
CA LEU A 601 28.11 33.52 -16.73
C LEU A 601 27.80 32.92 -15.36
N ARG A 602 27.64 31.60 -15.28
CA ARG A 602 27.46 30.87 -13.98
C ARG A 602 28.71 31.02 -13.10
N ALA A 603 29.90 30.84 -13.64
CA ALA A 603 31.14 31.03 -12.90
C ALA A 603 31.29 32.48 -12.39
N LEU A 604 30.92 33.48 -13.20
CA LEU A 604 30.89 34.88 -12.78
C LEU A 604 29.84 35.16 -11.67
N LEU A 605 28.68 34.55 -11.76
CA LEU A 605 27.62 34.67 -10.72
C LEU A 605 28.04 33.98 -9.39
N GLU A 606 28.64 32.81 -9.47
CA GLU A 606 29.21 32.13 -8.29
C GLU A 606 30.34 32.95 -7.65
N GLU A 607 31.19 33.55 -8.46
CA GLU A 607 32.25 34.42 -7.97
C GLU A 607 31.70 35.70 -7.32
N GLN A 608 30.66 36.30 -7.91
CA GLN A 608 29.92 37.43 -7.31
C GLN A 608 29.20 37.06 -6.02
N GLN A 609 28.56 35.88 -5.96
CA GLN A 609 27.93 35.36 -4.72
C GLN A 609 28.97 35.07 -3.64
N LEU A 610 30.12 34.50 -3.98
CA LEU A 610 31.26 34.31 -3.09
C LEU A 610 31.83 35.63 -2.56
N GLN A 611 31.91 36.66 -3.41
CA GLN A 611 32.36 38.00 -3.03
C GLN A 611 31.30 38.74 -2.19
N GLN A 612 30.00 38.58 -2.48
CA GLN A 612 28.88 39.11 -1.69
C GLN A 612 28.74 38.35 -0.38
N GLY A 613 28.88 37.01 -0.36
CA GLY A 613 28.87 36.20 0.87
C GLY A 613 30.03 36.54 1.83
N LYS A 614 31.18 37.01 1.30
CA LYS A 614 32.25 37.60 2.11
C LYS A 614 31.90 39.00 2.63
N LYS A 615 31.06 39.76 1.93
CA LYS A 615 30.56 41.09 2.40
C LYS A 615 29.32 40.98 3.29
N MET A 616 28.46 39.96 3.16
CA MET A 616 27.23 39.79 3.93
C MET A 616 27.41 39.15 5.31
N LYS A 617 28.60 38.68 5.69
CA LYS A 617 28.93 38.46 7.12
C LYS A 617 28.89 39.76 7.91
N LYS A 618 28.51 40.89 7.34
CA LYS A 618 28.47 42.21 7.99
C LYS A 618 27.21 43.06 7.71
N ALA A 619 26.16 42.58 7.08
CA ALA A 619 24.86 43.29 6.98
C ALA A 619 23.72 42.38 6.55
N GLU A 620 22.57 42.50 7.23
CA GLU A 620 21.32 41.73 7.06
C GLU A 620 20.65 41.94 5.68
N VAL A 621 20.11 40.85 5.21
CA VAL A 621 19.05 40.54 4.22
C VAL A 621 18.27 41.69 3.58
N VAL A 622 18.28 41.73 2.25
CA VAL A 622 17.15 42.13 1.38
C VAL A 622 17.21 41.29 0.08
N GLU A 623 16.09 40.64 -0.23
CA GLU A 623 15.83 39.85 -1.42
C GLU A 623 15.78 40.72 -2.70
N THR A 624 16.46 40.32 -3.78
CA THR A 624 16.13 40.77 -5.15
C THR A 624 16.34 39.65 -6.16
N VAL A 625 15.30 39.37 -6.92
CA VAL A 625 15.19 38.40 -8.02
C VAL A 625 15.95 38.93 -9.23
N ALA A 626 16.78 38.09 -9.84
CA ALA A 626 17.42 38.35 -11.14
C ALA A 626 16.64 37.64 -12.26
N PRO A 627 16.52 38.22 -13.48
CA PRO A 627 15.73 37.61 -14.55
C PRO A 627 16.43 36.40 -15.16
N GLU A 628 15.69 35.28 -15.30
CA GLU A 628 16.09 34.07 -15.99
C GLU A 628 16.18 34.29 -17.50
N VAL A 629 17.31 33.89 -18.07
CA VAL A 629 17.48 33.77 -19.52
C VAL A 629 16.96 32.38 -19.92
N VAL A 630 15.78 32.32 -20.53
CA VAL A 630 15.14 31.09 -21.00
C VAL A 630 15.88 30.57 -22.25
N ASP A 631 16.38 29.32 -22.18
CA ASP A 631 16.86 28.54 -23.30
C ASP A 631 15.66 28.08 -24.15
N PRO A 632 15.61 28.28 -25.47
CA PRO A 632 14.50 27.79 -26.28
C PRO A 632 14.34 26.27 -26.29
N LEU A 633 15.29 25.51 -25.71
CA LEU A 633 15.21 24.06 -25.43
C LEU A 633 14.90 23.75 -23.96
N GLU A 634 14.78 24.74 -23.07
CA GLU A 634 14.23 24.56 -21.73
C GLU A 634 12.70 24.73 -21.77
N ASP A 635 12.03 23.72 -21.31
CA ASP A 635 10.59 23.55 -21.36
C ASP A 635 9.86 24.64 -20.52
N PRO A 636 9.03 25.49 -21.10
CA PRO A 636 8.23 26.45 -20.32
C PRO A 636 7.12 25.79 -19.49
N LEU A 637 7.06 24.44 -19.46
CA LEU A 637 5.99 23.68 -18.78
C LEU A 637 6.41 23.10 -17.41
N GLU A 638 7.65 23.30 -16.93
CA GLU A 638 8.05 22.74 -15.62
C GLU A 638 7.62 23.59 -14.41
N ASP A 639 7.27 24.89 -14.57
CA ASP A 639 7.11 25.81 -13.43
C ASP A 639 5.70 26.40 -13.20
N THR A 640 4.65 25.93 -13.89
CA THR A 640 3.31 26.53 -13.71
C THR A 640 2.25 25.64 -13.06
N GLU A 641 2.63 24.53 -12.41
CA GLU A 641 1.67 23.69 -11.66
C GLU A 641 2.15 23.36 -10.23
N GLU A 642 2.64 24.36 -9.49
CA GLU A 642 2.60 24.35 -8.02
C GLU A 642 1.76 25.56 -7.55
N ASN A 643 0.42 25.39 -7.67
CA ASN A 643 -0.59 26.00 -6.81
C ASN A 643 -1.89 25.22 -6.91
#